data_9d705b47c1712697351df489a58bcdf0
#
_entry.id   9d705b47c1712697351df489a58bcdf0
#
_cell.length_a   1.000
_cell.length_b   1.000
_cell.length_c   1.000
_cell.angle_alpha   90.00
_cell.angle_beta   90.00
_cell.angle_gamma   90.00
#
_symmetry.space_group_name_H-M   'P 1'
#
loop_
_entity.id
_entity.type
_entity.pdbx_description
1 polymer ?
#
loop_
_entity_poly.entity_id
_entity_poly.type
_entity_poly.pdbx_seq_one_letter_code
_entity_poly.pdbx_strand_id
1 'polypeptide(L)'
;MKFKNLLVCFFVCFFINCSKNKKIEYVDDKLSVDSLKVFLELANSDTIPFVVRQGYNKKALDILADYENDSLTRMNLFKVANRFYNMDDSFNYKKTVEFVLKNSLEAKDTLSLAKAYAYKGDFFGSRLISDSAFLNYYKSEKLYLIKNDLYNVARTRLNKANLQYAESDLLGSEKSVFNALRILKYQKANDLLYELYNLLGILYNDLEEYDKSIDYHTKALANATDDKIPSVYQSKATSLNNIGYVYQNLKNYQKAQEYYQEGLKQKNLKYDKPSLYAMLLDNLAYSRFRLNEEKELPELFLKSLKLRDSLKLTSGIVANKIHLSEYYSYHNDSIQAIRYAREALSSARNDKNFRNVLVALKQMGVVEPQNATLYSKEYIHINDSLQKAERKMGEKFSRIEYETDVIKSENTDLVVQNRNLFYVFSILTLVGIFTFIFVSQRNKHRLLMFKEQQQLANAEIYNLMISQQKTIEENRNKEKKRVARELHDGVLGKMFGVRMNLDTMNTAQDEHAIKSRLKYLAELKQIEQDIREISHDLNRENTELINNFVVILTNLIENQRKAFKSKVNFTLDKNIEWASISNEIKINLYRIIQEALQNSNKYANPSLITIDFKKINQPDRIQLFITDDGVGFNLKRVKKGIGLQNIEFRTKECNGTLEIKTKPGEGTALTIEVPISAT
;
A
#
# COMPACT_ATOMS: atom_id res chain seq x y z
N MET A 1 -34.92 20.45 -14.64
CA MET A 1 -34.43 20.63 -16.03
C MET A 1 -32.94 20.29 -16.18
N LYS A 2 -32.35 19.49 -15.33
CA LYS A 2 -30.96 19.82 -15.08
C LYS A 2 -29.93 18.69 -15.22
N PHE A 3 -30.28 17.44 -15.27
CA PHE A 3 -29.18 16.47 -15.04
C PHE A 3 -28.94 15.40 -16.10
N LYS A 4 -29.94 14.89 -16.77
CA LYS A 4 -29.67 13.95 -17.88
C LYS A 4 -28.93 14.62 -19.05
N ASN A 5 -29.11 15.92 -19.23
CA ASN A 5 -28.47 16.65 -20.33
C ASN A 5 -27.11 17.25 -19.98
N LEU A 6 -26.83 17.51 -18.70
CA LEU A 6 -25.53 18.06 -18.28
C LEU A 6 -24.43 16.97 -18.21
N LEU A 7 -24.78 15.77 -17.78
CA LEU A 7 -23.81 14.65 -17.72
C LEU A 7 -23.43 14.15 -19.12
N VAL A 8 -24.32 14.24 -20.11
CA VAL A 8 -24.05 13.85 -21.51
C VAL A 8 -23.10 14.85 -22.21
N CYS A 9 -23.12 16.12 -21.79
CA CYS A 9 -22.27 17.15 -22.41
C CYS A 9 -20.81 17.17 -21.92
N PHE A 10 -20.49 16.43 -20.87
CA PHE A 10 -19.26 16.64 -20.15
C PHE A 10 -18.07 15.78 -20.58
N PHE A 11 -18.29 14.74 -21.38
CA PHE A 11 -17.24 13.74 -21.61
C PHE A 11 -16.66 13.66 -23.03
N VAL A 12 -16.97 14.62 -23.90
CA VAL A 12 -16.48 14.58 -25.31
C VAL A 12 -15.10 15.24 -25.51
N CYS A 13 -14.43 15.69 -24.45
CA CYS A 13 -13.25 16.55 -24.55
C CYS A 13 -11.88 15.87 -24.71
N PHE A 14 -11.78 14.62 -25.12
CA PHE A 14 -10.44 14.09 -25.45
C PHE A 14 -10.43 13.23 -26.72
N PHE A 15 -9.61 13.66 -27.66
CA PHE A 15 -9.19 12.99 -28.88
C PHE A 15 -10.02 13.26 -30.15
N ILE A 16 -9.89 14.46 -30.71
CA ILE A 16 -10.06 14.64 -32.15
C ILE A 16 -8.68 14.85 -32.76
N ASN A 17 -8.13 13.79 -33.30
CA ASN A 17 -7.12 13.92 -34.35
C ASN A 17 -7.90 14.10 -35.66
N CYS A 18 -7.85 15.30 -36.27
CA CYS A 18 -8.39 15.54 -37.59
C CYS A 18 -7.67 14.64 -38.61
N SER A 19 -8.32 13.60 -39.07
CA SER A 19 -7.91 12.87 -40.27
C SER A 19 -8.88 13.15 -41.40
N LYS A 20 -8.34 13.57 -42.53
CA LYS A 20 -9.08 13.78 -43.81
C LYS A 20 -9.91 12.55 -44.18
N ASN A 21 -11.16 12.77 -44.59
CA ASN A 21 -12.04 11.73 -45.07
C ASN A 21 -11.38 10.84 -46.16
N LYS A 22 -10.97 9.64 -45.76
CA LYS A 22 -10.79 8.53 -46.71
C LYS A 22 -11.99 7.62 -46.61
N LYS A 23 -12.63 7.30 -47.73
CA LYS A 23 -13.62 6.21 -47.84
C LYS A 23 -12.91 4.93 -47.36
N ILE A 24 -13.48 4.31 -46.32
CA ILE A 24 -12.97 3.06 -45.74
C ILE A 24 -13.84 1.92 -46.29
N GLU A 25 -13.23 1.03 -47.08
CA GLU A 25 -13.84 -0.24 -47.46
C GLU A 25 -13.92 -1.21 -46.26
N TYR A 26 -14.97 -2.01 -46.19
CA TYR A 26 -15.14 -3.05 -45.20
C TYR A 26 -14.07 -4.13 -45.39
N VAL A 27 -13.25 -4.38 -44.36
CA VAL A 27 -12.15 -5.34 -44.37
C VAL A 27 -12.55 -6.63 -43.66
N ASP A 28 -12.30 -7.74 -44.31
CA ASP A 28 -12.63 -9.10 -43.92
C ASP A 28 -11.68 -9.69 -42.84
N ASP A 29 -12.10 -10.75 -42.16
CA ASP A 29 -11.62 -11.31 -40.87
C ASP A 29 -10.16 -11.84 -40.81
N LYS A 30 -9.29 -11.52 -41.75
CA LYS A 30 -7.88 -12.01 -41.82
C LYS A 30 -6.86 -10.89 -41.63
N LEU A 31 -6.87 -10.16 -40.53
CA LEU A 31 -5.92 -9.05 -40.34
C LEU A 31 -4.99 -9.25 -39.15
N SER A 32 -3.69 -8.97 -39.43
CA SER A 32 -2.53 -8.92 -38.55
C SER A 32 -2.59 -7.81 -37.49
N VAL A 33 -1.51 -7.53 -36.80
CA VAL A 33 -1.31 -6.57 -35.70
C VAL A 33 -1.91 -5.15 -35.94
N ASP A 34 -2.15 -4.74 -37.18
CA ASP A 34 -2.84 -3.49 -37.54
C ASP A 34 -4.36 -3.50 -37.27
N SER A 35 -4.96 -4.65 -36.96
CA SER A 35 -6.42 -4.79 -36.79
C SER A 35 -6.97 -3.99 -35.62
N LEU A 36 -6.25 -3.90 -34.51
CA LEU A 36 -6.68 -3.10 -33.34
C LEU A 36 -6.83 -1.62 -33.69
N LYS A 37 -5.85 -1.05 -34.42
CA LYS A 37 -5.88 0.36 -34.84
C LYS A 37 -7.07 0.62 -35.75
N VAL A 38 -7.28 -0.27 -36.73
CA VAL A 38 -8.41 -0.20 -37.66
C VAL A 38 -9.74 -0.26 -36.89
N PHE A 39 -9.92 -1.22 -35.99
CA PHE A 39 -11.17 -1.30 -35.22
C PHE A 39 -11.39 -0.09 -34.31
N LEU A 40 -10.33 0.46 -33.71
CA LEU A 40 -10.42 1.69 -32.92
C LEU A 40 -10.79 2.91 -33.76
N GLU A 41 -10.35 2.99 -35.02
CA GLU A 41 -10.73 4.06 -35.95
C GLU A 41 -12.19 3.89 -36.42
N LEU A 42 -12.57 2.68 -36.87
CA LEU A 42 -13.93 2.37 -37.33
C LEU A 42 -14.98 2.57 -36.22
N ALA A 43 -14.66 2.17 -34.99
CA ALA A 43 -15.56 2.38 -33.84
C ALA A 43 -15.76 3.86 -33.49
N ASN A 44 -14.89 4.76 -33.93
CA ASN A 44 -14.95 6.19 -33.68
C ASN A 44 -15.52 6.99 -34.85
N SER A 45 -15.86 6.36 -35.99
CA SER A 45 -16.32 7.04 -37.19
C SER A 45 -17.84 7.25 -37.16
N ASP A 46 -18.27 8.49 -37.12
CA ASP A 46 -19.70 8.84 -37.15
C ASP A 46 -20.42 8.55 -38.49
N THR A 47 -19.63 8.23 -39.53
CA THR A 47 -20.17 7.81 -40.83
C THR A 47 -20.65 6.35 -40.85
N ILE A 48 -20.31 5.57 -39.84
CA ILE A 48 -20.66 4.16 -39.71
C ILE A 48 -21.89 4.01 -38.81
N PRO A 49 -22.85 3.12 -39.18
CA PRO A 49 -24.05 2.87 -38.38
C PRO A 49 -23.68 2.44 -36.93
N PHE A 50 -24.47 2.92 -35.98
CA PHE A 50 -24.26 2.73 -34.54
C PHE A 50 -23.97 1.27 -34.12
N VAL A 51 -24.80 0.31 -34.59
CA VAL A 51 -24.67 -1.11 -34.29
C VAL A 51 -23.33 -1.68 -34.77
N VAL A 52 -22.87 -1.22 -35.93
CA VAL A 52 -21.61 -1.67 -36.53
C VAL A 52 -20.40 -1.09 -35.75
N ARG A 53 -20.49 0.19 -35.35
CA ARG A 53 -19.45 0.80 -34.46
C ARG A 53 -19.34 0.07 -33.15
N GLN A 54 -20.48 -0.30 -32.54
CA GLN A 54 -20.49 -1.09 -31.31
C GLN A 54 -19.80 -2.44 -31.50
N GLY A 55 -20.02 -3.12 -32.63
CA GLY A 55 -19.34 -4.37 -32.99
C GLY A 55 -17.81 -4.20 -33.12
N TYR A 56 -17.36 -3.14 -33.80
CA TYR A 56 -15.92 -2.86 -33.91
C TYR A 56 -15.29 -2.53 -32.54
N ASN A 57 -15.98 -1.78 -31.68
CA ASN A 57 -15.49 -1.47 -30.36
C ASN A 57 -15.37 -2.74 -29.47
N LYS A 58 -16.28 -3.69 -29.64
CA LYS A 58 -16.23 -5.00 -28.96
C LYS A 58 -15.06 -5.84 -29.47
N LYS A 59 -14.84 -5.92 -30.80
CA LYS A 59 -13.66 -6.59 -31.37
C LYS A 59 -12.35 -5.97 -30.85
N ALA A 60 -12.27 -4.64 -30.73
CA ALA A 60 -11.11 -3.97 -30.14
C ALA A 60 -10.90 -4.36 -28.68
N LEU A 61 -11.98 -4.50 -27.88
CA LEU A 61 -11.89 -4.98 -26.50
C LEU A 61 -11.38 -6.41 -26.43
N ASP A 62 -11.90 -7.29 -27.27
CA ASP A 62 -11.50 -8.72 -27.28
C ASP A 62 -10.01 -8.88 -27.63
N ILE A 63 -9.52 -8.12 -28.61
CA ILE A 63 -8.07 -8.11 -28.95
C ILE A 63 -7.23 -7.57 -27.78
N LEU A 64 -7.66 -6.49 -27.14
CA LEU A 64 -6.95 -5.89 -26.00
C LEU A 64 -6.92 -6.80 -24.76
N ALA A 65 -7.87 -7.72 -24.64
CA ALA A 65 -7.91 -8.68 -23.54
C ALA A 65 -6.76 -9.71 -23.61
N ASP A 66 -6.25 -9.98 -24.81
CA ASP A 66 -5.14 -10.92 -25.04
C ASP A 66 -3.76 -10.24 -25.05
N TYR A 67 -3.72 -8.90 -24.98
CA TYR A 67 -2.47 -8.15 -24.99
C TYR A 67 -1.81 -8.10 -23.61
N GLU A 68 -0.50 -7.93 -23.58
CA GLU A 68 0.25 -7.67 -22.35
C GLU A 68 -0.28 -6.43 -21.61
N ASN A 69 -0.28 -6.48 -20.29
CA ASN A 69 -0.74 -5.38 -19.43
C ASN A 69 0.28 -4.23 -19.38
N ASP A 70 0.58 -3.62 -20.51
CA ASP A 70 1.43 -2.45 -20.62
C ASP A 70 0.63 -1.12 -20.54
N SER A 71 1.32 0.00 -20.57
CA SER A 71 0.70 1.34 -20.51
C SER A 71 -0.14 1.65 -21.75
N LEU A 72 0.27 1.18 -22.92
CA LEU A 72 -0.44 1.40 -24.20
C LEU A 72 -1.76 0.62 -24.24
N THR A 73 -1.73 -0.62 -23.80
CA THR A 73 -2.92 -1.46 -23.67
C THR A 73 -3.93 -0.84 -22.73
N ARG A 74 -3.52 -0.37 -21.55
CA ARG A 74 -4.41 0.34 -20.61
C ARG A 74 -4.96 1.62 -21.22
N MET A 75 -4.14 2.39 -21.93
CA MET A 75 -4.61 3.61 -22.63
C MET A 75 -5.67 3.28 -23.69
N ASN A 76 -5.49 2.23 -24.46
CA ASN A 76 -6.47 1.81 -25.47
C ASN A 76 -7.74 1.25 -24.84
N LEU A 77 -7.68 0.54 -23.72
CA LEU A 77 -8.84 0.13 -22.95
C LEU A 77 -9.69 1.33 -22.48
N PHE A 78 -9.06 2.43 -22.06
CA PHE A 78 -9.80 3.66 -21.75
C PHE A 78 -10.49 4.27 -22.97
N LYS A 79 -9.88 4.21 -24.15
CA LYS A 79 -10.52 4.65 -25.39
C LYS A 79 -11.76 3.80 -25.71
N VAL A 80 -11.63 2.48 -25.57
CA VAL A 80 -12.74 1.54 -25.77
C VAL A 80 -13.85 1.80 -24.76
N ALA A 81 -13.51 1.97 -23.47
CA ALA A 81 -14.49 2.31 -22.44
C ALA A 81 -15.23 3.61 -22.77
N ASN A 82 -14.50 4.68 -23.11
CA ASN A 82 -15.13 5.96 -23.46
C ASN A 82 -16.10 5.84 -24.64
N ARG A 83 -15.78 5.02 -25.63
CA ARG A 83 -16.69 4.77 -26.78
C ARG A 83 -17.95 4.03 -26.34
N PHE A 84 -17.85 3.00 -25.50
CA PHE A 84 -19.03 2.34 -24.94
C PHE A 84 -19.90 3.30 -24.13
N TYR A 85 -19.27 4.21 -23.37
CA TYR A 85 -20.00 5.26 -22.65
C TYR A 85 -20.79 6.16 -23.60
N ASN A 86 -20.14 6.67 -24.64
CA ASN A 86 -20.76 7.53 -25.66
C ASN A 86 -21.87 6.81 -26.47
N MET A 87 -21.79 5.49 -26.55
CA MET A 87 -22.79 4.62 -27.19
C MET A 87 -23.90 4.20 -26.23
N ASP A 88 -23.94 4.67 -24.98
CA ASP A 88 -24.85 4.21 -23.93
C ASP A 88 -24.84 2.69 -23.70
N ASP A 89 -23.76 2.02 -24.08
CA ASP A 89 -23.53 0.60 -23.83
C ASP A 89 -22.93 0.39 -22.42
N SER A 90 -23.80 0.56 -21.45
CA SER A 90 -23.39 0.53 -20.05
C SER A 90 -22.89 -0.84 -19.56
N PHE A 91 -23.29 -1.93 -20.22
CA PHE A 91 -22.79 -3.27 -19.87
C PHE A 91 -21.31 -3.43 -20.26
N ASN A 92 -20.97 -3.17 -21.50
CA ASN A 92 -19.60 -3.27 -21.97
C ASN A 92 -18.72 -2.16 -21.40
N TYR A 93 -19.27 -0.96 -21.14
CA TYR A 93 -18.56 0.09 -20.39
C TYR A 93 -18.11 -0.41 -19.03
N LYS A 94 -19.03 -0.93 -18.20
CA LYS A 94 -18.72 -1.47 -16.88
C LYS A 94 -17.65 -2.55 -16.95
N LYS A 95 -17.84 -3.54 -17.83
CA LYS A 95 -16.89 -4.64 -18.02
C LYS A 95 -15.48 -4.13 -18.35
N THR A 96 -15.39 -3.17 -19.27
CA THR A 96 -14.09 -2.59 -19.68
C THR A 96 -13.45 -1.79 -18.54
N VAL A 97 -14.22 -1.00 -17.80
CA VAL A 97 -13.72 -0.22 -16.66
C VAL A 97 -13.23 -1.14 -15.55
N GLU A 98 -13.93 -2.22 -15.23
CA GLU A 98 -13.49 -3.20 -14.24
C GLU A 98 -12.21 -3.93 -14.69
N PHE A 99 -12.10 -4.24 -15.98
CA PHE A 99 -10.91 -4.86 -16.55
C PHE A 99 -9.69 -3.94 -16.47
N VAL A 100 -9.81 -2.66 -16.89
CA VAL A 100 -8.70 -1.72 -16.82
C VAL A 100 -8.34 -1.38 -15.37
N LEU A 101 -9.31 -1.40 -14.45
CA LEU A 101 -9.07 -1.21 -13.01
C LEU A 101 -8.17 -2.33 -12.47
N LYS A 102 -8.51 -3.58 -12.78
CA LYS A 102 -7.73 -4.76 -12.40
C LYS A 102 -6.29 -4.65 -12.95
N ASN A 103 -6.15 -4.40 -14.23
CA ASN A 103 -4.85 -4.27 -14.91
C ASN A 103 -4.01 -3.14 -14.30
N SER A 104 -4.64 -2.02 -13.93
CA SER A 104 -3.94 -0.89 -13.28
C SER A 104 -3.44 -1.23 -11.88
N LEU A 105 -4.20 -2.03 -11.13
CA LEU A 105 -3.81 -2.53 -9.81
C LEU A 105 -2.62 -3.49 -9.91
N GLU A 106 -2.68 -4.45 -10.81
CA GLU A 106 -1.62 -5.44 -11.04
C GLU A 106 -0.31 -4.76 -11.48
N ALA A 107 -0.40 -3.78 -12.39
CA ALA A 107 0.74 -3.00 -12.87
C ALA A 107 1.23 -1.94 -11.85
N LYS A 108 0.53 -1.75 -10.72
CA LYS A 108 0.78 -0.66 -9.75
C LYS A 108 0.84 0.74 -10.41
N ASP A 109 0.09 0.92 -11.50
CA ASP A 109 0.00 2.18 -12.24
C ASP A 109 -1.03 3.10 -11.59
N THR A 110 -0.54 4.00 -10.75
CA THR A 110 -1.38 4.93 -9.99
C THR A 110 -2.20 5.87 -10.87
N LEU A 111 -1.66 6.33 -12.02
CA LEU A 111 -2.38 7.25 -12.91
C LEU A 111 -3.53 6.53 -13.64
N SER A 112 -3.26 5.36 -14.21
CA SER A 112 -4.31 4.54 -14.80
C SER A 112 -5.35 4.12 -13.77
N LEU A 113 -4.93 3.80 -12.55
CA LEU A 113 -5.84 3.47 -11.44
C LEU A 113 -6.75 4.65 -11.07
N ALA A 114 -6.19 5.87 -10.99
CA ALA A 114 -6.96 7.09 -10.73
C ALA A 114 -8.02 7.31 -11.82
N LYS A 115 -7.63 7.18 -13.09
CA LYS A 115 -8.52 7.32 -14.24
C LYS A 115 -9.62 6.25 -14.25
N ALA A 116 -9.28 5.01 -13.91
CA ALA A 116 -10.27 3.92 -13.84
C ALA A 116 -11.30 4.16 -12.73
N TYR A 117 -10.89 4.71 -11.58
CA TYR A 117 -11.86 5.14 -10.56
C TYR A 117 -12.74 6.29 -11.02
N ALA A 118 -12.22 7.28 -11.76
CA ALA A 118 -13.05 8.34 -12.34
C ALA A 118 -14.11 7.73 -13.27
N TYR A 119 -13.74 6.87 -14.20
CA TYR A 119 -14.65 6.18 -15.11
C TYR A 119 -15.68 5.31 -14.37
N LYS A 120 -15.28 4.67 -13.27
CA LYS A 120 -16.22 3.94 -12.40
C LYS A 120 -17.19 4.89 -11.70
N GLY A 121 -16.74 6.09 -11.33
CA GLY A 121 -17.58 7.18 -10.85
C GLY A 121 -18.63 7.60 -11.91
N ASP A 122 -18.21 7.77 -13.16
CA ASP A 122 -19.10 8.11 -14.28
C ASP A 122 -20.15 7.01 -14.50
N PHE A 123 -19.79 5.74 -14.42
CA PHE A 123 -20.73 4.62 -14.51
C PHE A 123 -21.83 4.70 -13.45
N PHE A 124 -21.46 4.93 -12.20
CA PHE A 124 -22.44 5.02 -11.12
C PHE A 124 -23.26 6.31 -11.20
N GLY A 125 -22.64 7.43 -11.58
CA GLY A 125 -23.31 8.71 -11.76
C GLY A 125 -24.38 8.67 -12.85
N SER A 126 -24.08 8.04 -13.99
CA SER A 126 -25.05 7.87 -15.08
C SER A 126 -26.27 7.01 -14.68
N ARG A 127 -26.16 6.22 -13.60
CA ARG A 127 -27.22 5.37 -13.06
C ARG A 127 -27.89 5.94 -11.82
N LEU A 128 -27.57 7.17 -11.44
CA LEU A 128 -28.09 7.84 -10.25
C LEU A 128 -27.77 7.10 -8.94
N ILE A 129 -26.62 6.37 -8.91
CA ILE A 129 -26.10 5.72 -7.70
C ILE A 129 -25.04 6.64 -7.09
N SER A 130 -25.50 7.74 -6.52
CA SER A 130 -24.69 8.90 -6.18
C SER A 130 -23.59 8.61 -5.13
N ASP A 131 -23.87 7.73 -4.16
CA ASP A 131 -22.88 7.32 -3.15
C ASP A 131 -21.64 6.65 -3.77
N SER A 132 -21.92 5.68 -4.65
CA SER A 132 -20.84 4.94 -5.31
C SER A 132 -20.09 5.82 -6.29
N ALA A 133 -20.78 6.73 -6.98
CA ALA A 133 -20.17 7.72 -7.87
C ALA A 133 -19.21 8.62 -7.06
N PHE A 134 -19.71 9.21 -5.98
CA PHE A 134 -18.93 10.11 -5.11
C PHE A 134 -17.70 9.42 -4.52
N LEU A 135 -17.87 8.22 -3.98
CA LEU A 135 -16.76 7.43 -3.43
C LEU A 135 -15.68 7.15 -4.47
N ASN A 136 -16.06 6.80 -5.70
CA ASN A 136 -15.08 6.50 -6.74
C ASN A 136 -14.38 7.78 -7.24
N TYR A 137 -15.08 8.91 -7.39
CA TYR A 137 -14.46 10.20 -7.67
C TYR A 137 -13.50 10.61 -6.54
N TYR A 138 -13.89 10.41 -5.29
CA TYR A 138 -13.02 10.72 -4.16
C TYR A 138 -11.72 9.89 -4.16
N LYS A 139 -11.83 8.58 -4.44
CA LYS A 139 -10.65 7.71 -4.61
C LYS A 139 -9.75 8.17 -5.76
N SER A 140 -10.36 8.53 -6.89
CA SER A 140 -9.66 9.08 -8.06
C SER A 140 -8.90 10.36 -7.71
N GLU A 141 -9.56 11.32 -7.05
CA GLU A 141 -8.97 12.59 -6.60
C GLU A 141 -7.73 12.36 -5.74
N LYS A 142 -7.83 11.47 -4.73
CA LYS A 142 -6.71 11.18 -3.84
C LYS A 142 -5.50 10.57 -4.56
N LEU A 143 -5.73 9.75 -5.58
CA LEU A 143 -4.65 9.16 -6.38
C LEU A 143 -3.99 10.19 -7.31
N TYR A 144 -4.76 11.07 -7.93
CA TYR A 144 -4.21 12.16 -8.73
C TYR A 144 -3.42 13.16 -7.86
N LEU A 145 -3.87 13.45 -6.63
CA LEU A 145 -3.13 14.27 -5.67
C LEU A 145 -1.75 13.65 -5.33
N ILE A 146 -1.69 12.34 -5.11
CA ILE A 146 -0.42 11.63 -4.85
C ILE A 146 0.56 11.80 -6.02
N LYS A 147 0.05 11.88 -7.26
CA LYS A 147 0.86 12.04 -8.47
C LYS A 147 1.08 13.50 -8.87
N ASN A 148 0.54 14.45 -8.11
CA ASN A 148 0.57 15.88 -8.41
C ASN A 148 0.00 16.24 -9.79
N ASP A 149 -0.97 15.45 -10.26
CA ASP A 149 -1.70 15.71 -11.51
C ASP A 149 -2.87 16.66 -11.23
N LEU A 150 -2.53 17.93 -11.09
CA LEU A 150 -3.45 18.98 -10.64
C LEU A 150 -4.62 19.21 -11.60
N TYR A 151 -4.41 19.00 -12.90
CA TYR A 151 -5.49 19.10 -13.89
C TYR A 151 -6.57 18.03 -13.64
N ASN A 152 -6.17 16.77 -13.49
CA ASN A 152 -7.11 15.68 -13.24
C ASN A 152 -7.69 15.71 -11.82
N VAL A 153 -6.98 16.26 -10.83
CA VAL A 153 -7.57 16.59 -9.51
C VAL A 153 -8.72 17.58 -9.67
N ALA A 154 -8.52 18.68 -10.40
CA ALA A 154 -9.56 19.68 -10.62
C ALA A 154 -10.74 19.12 -11.44
N ARG A 155 -10.48 18.30 -12.46
CA ARG A 155 -11.49 17.58 -13.24
C ARG A 155 -12.34 16.67 -12.34
N THR A 156 -11.71 15.91 -11.47
CA THR A 156 -12.41 15.00 -10.58
C THR A 156 -13.24 15.75 -9.53
N ARG A 157 -12.74 16.89 -9.02
CA ARG A 157 -13.50 17.78 -8.15
C ARG A 157 -14.72 18.37 -8.84
N LEU A 158 -14.60 18.73 -10.09
CA LEU A 158 -15.72 19.17 -10.90
C LEU A 158 -16.77 18.07 -11.06
N ASN A 159 -16.35 16.81 -11.29
CA ASN A 159 -17.28 15.68 -11.37
C ASN A 159 -18.02 15.48 -10.03
N LYS A 160 -17.31 15.59 -8.89
CA LYS A 160 -17.92 15.58 -7.55
C LYS A 160 -18.91 16.75 -7.39
N ALA A 161 -18.52 17.95 -7.78
CA ALA A 161 -19.36 19.14 -7.69
C ALA A 161 -20.64 18.99 -8.51
N ASN A 162 -20.56 18.47 -9.73
CA ASN A 162 -21.71 18.18 -10.56
C ASN A 162 -22.67 17.16 -9.91
N LEU A 163 -22.11 16.12 -9.30
CA LEU A 163 -22.89 15.11 -8.58
C LEU A 163 -23.57 15.72 -7.34
N GLN A 164 -22.84 16.53 -6.56
CA GLN A 164 -23.37 17.25 -5.40
C GLN A 164 -24.49 18.20 -5.81
N TYR A 165 -24.30 18.95 -6.89
CA TYR A 165 -25.33 19.82 -7.45
C TYR A 165 -26.59 19.03 -7.85
N ALA A 166 -26.42 17.85 -8.48
CA ALA A 166 -27.53 17.00 -8.86
C ALA A 166 -28.36 16.53 -7.68
N GLU A 167 -27.70 16.20 -6.59
CA GLU A 167 -28.33 15.78 -5.34
C GLU A 167 -28.73 16.97 -4.44
N SER A 168 -28.61 18.21 -4.97
CA SER A 168 -28.91 19.48 -4.28
C SER A 168 -28.08 19.78 -3.04
N ASP A 169 -26.91 19.17 -2.93
CA ASP A 169 -25.87 19.61 -2.01
C ASP A 169 -25.15 20.83 -2.62
N LEU A 170 -25.87 21.97 -2.63
CA LEU A 170 -25.35 23.20 -3.27
C LEU A 170 -24.08 23.71 -2.60
N LEU A 171 -24.01 23.64 -1.27
CA LEU A 171 -22.84 24.09 -0.51
C LEU A 171 -21.62 23.16 -0.73
N GLY A 172 -21.84 21.85 -0.77
CA GLY A 172 -20.80 20.88 -1.11
C GLY A 172 -20.28 21.07 -2.53
N SER A 173 -21.19 21.33 -3.48
CA SER A 173 -20.85 21.63 -4.87
C SER A 173 -20.00 22.89 -4.98
N GLU A 174 -20.44 24.00 -4.38
CA GLU A 174 -19.69 25.27 -4.33
C GLU A 174 -18.28 25.08 -3.78
N LYS A 175 -18.15 24.43 -2.61
CA LYS A 175 -16.86 24.10 -1.99
C LYS A 175 -15.95 23.30 -2.92
N SER A 176 -16.50 22.30 -3.60
CA SER A 176 -15.75 21.46 -4.54
C SER A 176 -15.25 22.26 -5.73
N VAL A 177 -16.07 23.18 -6.27
CA VAL A 177 -15.69 24.08 -7.37
C VAL A 177 -14.58 25.04 -6.94
N PHE A 178 -14.71 25.73 -5.80
CA PHE A 178 -13.66 26.64 -5.33
C PHE A 178 -12.35 25.91 -5.03
N ASN A 179 -12.41 24.70 -4.52
CA ASN A 179 -11.23 23.87 -4.34
C ASN A 179 -10.57 23.48 -5.67
N ALA A 180 -11.33 23.28 -6.73
CA ALA A 180 -10.80 23.06 -8.08
C ALA A 180 -10.16 24.34 -8.65
N LEU A 181 -10.85 25.48 -8.57
CA LEU A 181 -10.34 26.77 -9.04
C LEU A 181 -9.03 27.18 -8.34
N ARG A 182 -8.92 26.92 -7.03
CA ARG A 182 -7.70 27.22 -6.26
C ARG A 182 -6.47 26.46 -6.82
N ILE A 183 -6.65 25.21 -7.23
CA ILE A 183 -5.58 24.40 -7.82
C ILE A 183 -5.19 24.92 -9.21
N LEU A 184 -6.19 25.34 -10.00
CA LEU A 184 -5.99 25.78 -11.38
C LEU A 184 -5.45 27.20 -11.51
N LYS A 185 -5.29 27.95 -10.42
CA LYS A 185 -4.91 29.37 -10.42
C LYS A 185 -3.70 29.70 -11.31
N TYR A 186 -2.77 28.79 -11.44
CA TYR A 186 -1.54 28.97 -12.23
C TYR A 186 -1.44 28.04 -13.44
N GLN A 187 -2.54 27.38 -13.83
CA GLN A 187 -2.57 26.45 -14.96
C GLN A 187 -3.42 26.98 -16.12
N LYS A 188 -2.97 26.70 -17.35
CA LYS A 188 -3.76 26.98 -18.55
C LYS A 188 -4.75 25.83 -18.77
N ALA A 189 -5.95 25.90 -18.19
CA ALA A 189 -6.99 24.89 -18.25
C ALA A 189 -8.34 25.55 -18.58
N ASN A 190 -8.40 26.23 -19.74
CA ASN A 190 -9.55 27.06 -20.13
C ASN A 190 -10.85 26.25 -20.23
N ASP A 191 -10.78 25.02 -20.68
CA ASP A 191 -11.90 24.07 -20.72
C ASP A 191 -12.48 23.82 -19.32
N LEU A 192 -11.64 23.50 -18.35
CA LEU A 192 -12.05 23.31 -16.96
C LEU A 192 -12.52 24.61 -16.30
N LEU A 193 -11.85 25.72 -16.56
CA LEU A 193 -12.28 27.02 -16.04
C LEU A 193 -13.67 27.39 -16.55
N TYR A 194 -13.94 27.16 -17.85
CA TYR A 194 -15.27 27.34 -18.41
C TYR A 194 -16.32 26.54 -17.64
N GLU A 195 -16.08 25.26 -17.45
CA GLU A 195 -17.01 24.36 -16.81
C GLU A 195 -17.26 24.73 -15.33
N LEU A 196 -16.19 25.04 -14.60
CA LEU A 196 -16.25 25.46 -13.19
C LEU A 196 -17.01 26.76 -13.01
N TYR A 197 -16.72 27.77 -13.83
CA TYR A 197 -17.44 29.06 -13.78
C TYR A 197 -18.90 28.88 -14.20
N ASN A 198 -19.17 28.06 -15.22
CA ASN A 198 -20.53 27.77 -15.64
C ASN A 198 -21.34 27.09 -14.51
N LEU A 199 -20.75 26.13 -13.79
CA LEU A 199 -21.39 25.50 -12.64
C LEU A 199 -21.65 26.49 -11.49
N LEU A 200 -20.69 27.38 -11.17
CA LEU A 200 -20.90 28.45 -10.18
C LEU A 200 -22.04 29.39 -10.60
N GLY A 201 -22.09 29.77 -11.88
CA GLY A 201 -23.19 30.59 -12.39
C GLY A 201 -24.54 29.92 -12.17
N ILE A 202 -24.67 28.62 -12.45
CA ILE A 202 -25.86 27.83 -12.20
C ILE A 202 -26.20 27.78 -10.70
N LEU A 203 -25.21 27.46 -9.84
CA LEU A 203 -25.38 27.40 -8.39
C LEU A 203 -25.91 28.71 -7.81
N TYR A 204 -25.30 29.83 -8.17
CA TYR A 204 -25.73 31.14 -7.68
C TYR A 204 -27.08 31.60 -8.24
N ASN A 205 -27.43 31.15 -9.43
CA ASN A 205 -28.78 31.37 -9.92
C ASN A 205 -29.84 30.59 -9.09
N ASP A 206 -29.51 29.35 -8.70
CA ASP A 206 -30.41 28.54 -7.87
C ASP A 206 -30.50 29.02 -6.42
N LEU A 207 -29.43 29.70 -5.95
CA LEU A 207 -29.38 30.39 -4.65
C LEU A 207 -30.02 31.79 -4.71
N GLU A 208 -30.55 32.20 -5.86
CA GLU A 208 -31.14 33.55 -6.11
C GLU A 208 -30.14 34.71 -5.97
N GLU A 209 -28.80 34.40 -5.97
CA GLU A 209 -27.72 35.38 -5.96
C GLU A 209 -27.37 35.79 -7.40
N TYR A 210 -28.27 36.47 -8.07
CA TYR A 210 -28.23 36.72 -9.52
C TYR A 210 -27.00 37.52 -9.98
N ASP A 211 -26.55 38.50 -9.22
CA ASP A 211 -25.36 39.29 -9.57
C ASP A 211 -24.10 38.42 -9.66
N LYS A 212 -23.91 37.53 -8.70
CA LYS A 212 -22.80 36.54 -8.72
C LYS A 212 -22.98 35.57 -9.88
N SER A 213 -24.21 35.13 -10.13
CA SER A 213 -24.52 34.22 -11.23
C SER A 213 -24.12 34.84 -12.59
N ILE A 214 -24.47 36.10 -12.83
CA ILE A 214 -24.07 36.83 -14.03
C ILE A 214 -22.56 36.97 -14.14
N ASP A 215 -21.89 37.32 -13.06
CA ASP A 215 -20.41 37.44 -13.02
C ASP A 215 -19.74 36.11 -13.42
N TYR A 216 -20.17 34.99 -12.82
CA TYR A 216 -19.56 33.70 -13.13
C TYR A 216 -19.91 33.21 -14.53
N HIS A 217 -21.15 33.38 -15.03
CA HIS A 217 -21.47 33.04 -16.40
C HIS A 217 -20.72 33.95 -17.41
N THR A 218 -20.44 35.19 -17.06
CA THR A 218 -19.60 36.09 -17.87
C THR A 218 -18.16 35.59 -17.92
N LYS A 219 -17.61 35.14 -16.78
CA LYS A 219 -16.29 34.50 -16.73
C LYS A 219 -16.27 33.20 -17.55
N ALA A 220 -17.34 32.40 -17.51
CA ALA A 220 -17.47 31.23 -18.35
C ALA A 220 -17.48 31.63 -19.84
N LEU A 221 -18.27 32.62 -20.23
CA LEU A 221 -18.36 33.13 -21.59
C LEU A 221 -16.98 33.62 -22.11
N ALA A 222 -16.21 34.31 -21.27
CA ALA A 222 -14.86 34.75 -21.60
C ALA A 222 -13.85 33.61 -21.84
N ASN A 223 -14.12 32.41 -21.33
CA ASN A 223 -13.36 31.19 -21.59
C ASN A 223 -13.92 30.34 -22.73
N ALA A 224 -15.10 30.66 -23.27
CA ALA A 224 -15.79 29.90 -24.32
C ALA A 224 -15.46 30.38 -25.75
N THR A 225 -14.21 30.77 -26.01
CA THR A 225 -13.73 31.21 -27.32
C THR A 225 -13.18 30.04 -28.15
N ASP A 226 -13.34 30.09 -29.48
CA ASP A 226 -13.02 28.99 -30.40
C ASP A 226 -11.54 28.60 -30.40
N ASP A 227 -10.64 29.50 -30.01
CA ASP A 227 -9.22 29.25 -29.78
C ASP A 227 -8.94 28.43 -28.51
N LYS A 228 -9.89 28.38 -27.60
CA LYS A 228 -9.75 27.70 -26.30
C LYS A 228 -10.57 26.43 -26.19
N ILE A 229 -11.80 26.45 -26.72
CA ILE A 229 -12.75 25.32 -26.69
C ILE A 229 -13.34 25.16 -28.09
N PRO A 230 -13.30 23.96 -28.69
CA PRO A 230 -13.85 23.72 -30.03
C PRO A 230 -15.30 24.14 -30.11
N SER A 231 -15.69 24.83 -31.22
CA SER A 231 -17.03 25.42 -31.45
C SER A 231 -18.15 24.37 -31.47
N VAL A 232 -17.84 23.12 -31.80
CA VAL A 232 -18.78 22.00 -31.77
C VAL A 232 -19.46 21.80 -30.40
N TYR A 233 -18.79 22.20 -29.30
CA TYR A 233 -19.37 22.12 -27.96
C TYR A 233 -20.40 23.21 -27.68
N GLN A 234 -20.54 24.22 -28.54
CA GLN A 234 -21.47 25.31 -28.40
C GLN A 234 -21.42 25.99 -27.01
N SER A 235 -20.20 26.11 -26.43
CA SER A 235 -20.00 26.64 -25.09
C SER A 235 -20.43 28.11 -24.99
N LYS A 236 -20.18 28.91 -26.05
CA LYS A 236 -20.62 30.29 -26.13
C LYS A 236 -22.15 30.41 -26.11
N ALA A 237 -22.85 29.60 -26.93
CA ALA A 237 -24.32 29.57 -26.95
C ALA A 237 -24.88 29.12 -25.59
N THR A 238 -24.19 28.18 -24.91
CA THR A 238 -24.58 27.70 -23.57
C THR A 238 -24.47 28.83 -22.53
N SER A 239 -23.36 29.57 -22.51
CA SER A 239 -23.19 30.70 -21.58
C SER A 239 -24.21 31.81 -21.85
N LEU A 240 -24.45 32.15 -23.13
CA LEU A 240 -25.46 33.16 -23.50
C LEU A 240 -26.87 32.73 -23.05
N ASN A 241 -27.25 31.46 -23.26
CA ASN A 241 -28.51 30.92 -22.73
C ASN A 241 -28.61 31.08 -21.21
N ASN A 242 -27.52 30.74 -20.48
CA ASN A 242 -27.53 30.77 -19.03
C ASN A 242 -27.61 32.20 -18.48
N ILE A 243 -26.86 33.15 -19.07
CA ILE A 243 -26.99 34.58 -18.72
C ILE A 243 -28.41 35.06 -19.00
N GLY A 244 -28.98 34.73 -20.17
CA GLY A 244 -30.36 35.05 -20.51
C GLY A 244 -31.35 34.48 -19.48
N TYR A 245 -31.13 33.26 -19.02
CA TYR A 245 -31.97 32.61 -18.00
C TYR A 245 -31.90 33.33 -16.62
N VAL A 246 -30.72 33.83 -16.22
CA VAL A 246 -30.59 34.65 -15.01
C VAL A 246 -31.37 35.95 -15.16
N TYR A 247 -31.28 36.63 -16.32
CA TYR A 247 -32.08 37.84 -16.55
C TYR A 247 -33.59 37.54 -16.61
N GLN A 248 -33.98 36.38 -17.13
CA GLN A 248 -35.38 35.92 -17.08
C GLN A 248 -35.87 35.75 -15.63
N ASN A 249 -35.05 35.17 -14.74
CA ASN A 249 -35.36 35.03 -13.31
C ASN A 249 -35.44 36.40 -12.61
N LEU A 250 -34.59 37.35 -13.00
CA LEU A 250 -34.68 38.75 -12.59
C LEU A 250 -35.87 39.49 -13.18
N LYS A 251 -36.72 38.83 -14.02
CA LYS A 251 -37.84 39.41 -14.76
C LYS A 251 -37.43 40.51 -15.76
N ASN A 252 -36.14 40.60 -16.09
CA ASN A 252 -35.62 41.48 -17.12
C ASN A 252 -35.70 40.76 -18.49
N TYR A 253 -36.92 40.60 -18.99
CA TYR A 253 -37.17 39.81 -20.19
C TYR A 253 -36.56 40.44 -21.45
N GLN A 254 -36.38 41.75 -21.48
CA GLN A 254 -35.71 42.45 -22.58
C GLN A 254 -34.23 41.99 -22.72
N LYS A 255 -33.47 42.04 -21.65
CA LYS A 255 -32.11 41.52 -21.69
C LYS A 255 -32.04 40.02 -21.92
N ALA A 256 -32.93 39.25 -21.33
CA ALA A 256 -33.02 37.82 -21.55
C ALA A 256 -33.19 37.52 -23.06
N GLN A 257 -34.09 38.22 -23.73
CA GLN A 257 -34.36 38.08 -25.16
C GLN A 257 -33.09 38.38 -25.99
N GLU A 258 -32.36 39.44 -25.68
CA GLU A 258 -31.12 39.80 -26.38
C GLU A 258 -30.08 38.65 -26.31
N TYR A 259 -29.88 38.11 -25.14
CA TYR A 259 -28.93 36.98 -24.92
C TYR A 259 -29.40 35.70 -25.64
N TYR A 260 -30.69 35.39 -25.64
CA TYR A 260 -31.22 34.21 -26.35
C TYR A 260 -31.08 34.37 -27.85
N GLN A 261 -31.35 35.56 -28.40
CA GLN A 261 -31.17 35.85 -29.82
C GLN A 261 -29.71 35.75 -30.23
N GLU A 262 -28.79 36.22 -29.40
CA GLU A 262 -27.34 36.11 -29.65
C GLU A 262 -26.89 34.62 -29.59
N GLY A 263 -27.43 33.83 -28.66
CA GLY A 263 -27.21 32.40 -28.58
C GLY A 263 -27.68 31.66 -29.83
N LEU A 264 -28.89 32.01 -30.37
CA LEU A 264 -29.44 31.39 -31.57
C LEU A 264 -28.66 31.73 -32.86
N LYS A 265 -27.89 32.82 -32.88
CA LYS A 265 -27.02 33.20 -34.01
C LYS A 265 -25.74 32.34 -34.12
N GLN A 266 -25.42 31.51 -33.10
CA GLN A 266 -24.20 30.73 -33.15
C GLN A 266 -24.22 29.70 -34.27
N LYS A 267 -23.11 29.63 -35.01
CA LYS A 267 -22.99 28.79 -36.22
C LYS A 267 -23.16 27.31 -35.86
N ASN A 268 -23.87 26.58 -36.71
CA ASN A 268 -24.12 25.13 -36.57
C ASN A 268 -24.88 24.70 -35.29
N LEU A 269 -25.31 25.59 -34.42
CA LEU A 269 -25.96 25.28 -33.13
C LEU A 269 -27.05 24.20 -33.22
N LYS A 270 -27.90 24.30 -34.25
CA LYS A 270 -29.02 23.35 -34.48
C LYS A 270 -28.53 21.93 -34.74
N TYR A 271 -27.35 21.76 -35.35
CA TYR A 271 -26.76 20.46 -35.69
C TYR A 271 -25.85 19.94 -34.56
N ASP A 272 -24.98 20.78 -34.02
CA ASP A 272 -24.03 20.42 -33.01
C ASP A 272 -24.71 20.15 -31.67
N LYS A 273 -25.74 20.95 -31.32
CA LYS A 273 -26.39 20.86 -30.00
C LYS A 273 -27.89 21.15 -30.08
N PRO A 274 -28.68 20.26 -30.76
CA PRO A 274 -30.09 20.47 -30.99
C PRO A 274 -30.91 20.65 -29.71
N SER A 275 -30.48 20.05 -28.58
CA SER A 275 -31.13 20.25 -27.28
C SER A 275 -31.04 21.70 -26.78
N LEU A 276 -29.87 22.33 -26.93
CA LEU A 276 -29.65 23.73 -26.57
C LEU A 276 -30.42 24.66 -27.53
N TYR A 277 -30.44 24.33 -28.81
CA TYR A 277 -31.24 25.09 -29.80
C TYR A 277 -32.73 25.10 -29.43
N ALA A 278 -33.27 23.93 -29.04
CA ALA A 278 -34.65 23.84 -28.58
C ALA A 278 -34.89 24.65 -27.29
N MET A 279 -33.94 24.63 -26.37
CA MET A 279 -34.00 25.40 -25.12
C MET A 279 -34.02 26.91 -25.38
N LEU A 280 -33.14 27.39 -26.25
CA LEU A 280 -33.09 28.80 -26.62
C LEU A 280 -34.36 29.27 -27.30
N LEU A 281 -35.00 28.44 -28.17
CA LEU A 281 -36.28 28.76 -28.79
C LEU A 281 -37.40 28.93 -27.76
N ASP A 282 -37.47 28.03 -26.77
CA ASP A 282 -38.46 28.06 -25.70
C ASP A 282 -38.27 29.28 -24.80
N ASN A 283 -37.02 29.53 -24.38
CA ASN A 283 -36.67 30.66 -23.52
C ASN A 283 -36.94 32.02 -24.24
N LEU A 284 -36.60 32.08 -25.52
CA LEU A 284 -36.92 33.26 -26.34
C LEU A 284 -38.45 33.48 -26.45
N ALA A 285 -39.21 32.41 -26.73
CA ALA A 285 -40.66 32.46 -26.80
C ALA A 285 -41.25 32.93 -25.47
N TYR A 286 -40.74 32.40 -24.33
CA TYR A 286 -41.21 32.81 -23.01
C TYR A 286 -40.90 34.28 -22.72
N SER A 287 -39.69 34.76 -23.04
CA SER A 287 -39.34 36.17 -22.87
C SER A 287 -40.24 37.09 -23.70
N ARG A 288 -40.55 36.75 -24.98
CA ARG A 288 -41.47 37.48 -25.83
C ARG A 288 -42.88 37.49 -25.23
N PHE A 289 -43.37 36.34 -24.81
CA PHE A 289 -44.66 36.23 -24.14
C PHE A 289 -44.73 37.18 -22.94
N ARG A 290 -43.74 37.21 -22.11
CA ARG A 290 -43.70 38.07 -20.91
C ARG A 290 -43.52 39.55 -21.20
N LEU A 291 -43.07 39.91 -22.42
CA LEU A 291 -43.02 41.27 -22.96
C LEU A 291 -44.29 41.66 -23.73
N ASN A 292 -45.29 40.77 -23.86
CA ASN A 292 -46.47 40.91 -24.69
C ASN A 292 -46.14 41.08 -26.19
N GLU A 293 -45.03 40.47 -26.64
CA GLU A 293 -44.63 40.44 -28.05
C GLU A 293 -45.18 39.16 -28.71
N GLU A 294 -46.31 39.26 -29.39
CA GLU A 294 -46.98 38.09 -30.01
C GLU A 294 -46.27 37.53 -31.27
N LYS A 295 -45.15 38.13 -31.65
CA LYS A 295 -44.41 37.71 -32.85
C LYS A 295 -43.91 36.28 -32.74
N GLU A 296 -44.31 35.44 -33.68
CA GLU A 296 -43.91 34.00 -33.75
C GLU A 296 -44.41 33.17 -32.56
N LEU A 297 -45.44 33.64 -31.83
CA LEU A 297 -46.07 32.86 -30.76
C LEU A 297 -47.47 32.37 -31.24
N PRO A 298 -47.82 31.10 -30.88
CA PRO A 298 -47.07 30.12 -30.04
C PRO A 298 -46.11 29.23 -30.84
N GLU A 299 -45.82 29.51 -32.12
CA GLU A 299 -45.05 28.65 -33.03
C GLU A 299 -43.63 28.33 -32.51
N LEU A 300 -42.96 29.26 -31.86
CA LEU A 300 -41.64 29.01 -31.28
C LEU A 300 -41.69 27.98 -30.15
N PHE A 301 -42.70 28.04 -29.27
CA PHE A 301 -42.93 27.02 -28.25
C PHE A 301 -43.19 25.65 -28.88
N LEU A 302 -44.07 25.58 -29.89
CA LEU A 302 -44.41 24.33 -30.55
C LEU A 302 -43.24 23.74 -31.33
N LYS A 303 -42.42 24.56 -31.96
CA LYS A 303 -41.18 24.14 -32.63
C LYS A 303 -40.16 23.57 -31.63
N SER A 304 -39.99 24.23 -30.49
CA SER A 304 -39.17 23.71 -29.40
C SER A 304 -39.70 22.37 -28.88
N LEU A 305 -41.02 22.29 -28.61
CA LEU A 305 -41.63 21.06 -28.10
C LEU A 305 -41.41 19.88 -29.06
N LYS A 306 -41.70 20.09 -30.36
CA LYS A 306 -41.51 19.06 -31.40
C LYS A 306 -40.06 18.55 -31.44
N LEU A 307 -39.10 19.45 -31.31
CA LEU A 307 -37.67 19.07 -31.29
C LEU A 307 -37.31 18.32 -30.01
N ARG A 308 -37.78 18.77 -28.85
CA ARG A 308 -37.56 18.09 -27.56
C ARG A 308 -38.20 16.70 -27.53
N ASP A 309 -39.38 16.53 -28.13
CA ASP A 309 -40.06 15.23 -28.29
C ASP A 309 -39.20 14.27 -29.14
N SER A 310 -38.70 14.75 -30.29
CA SER A 310 -37.82 13.94 -31.16
C SER A 310 -36.54 13.50 -30.49
N LEU A 311 -36.03 14.31 -29.56
CA LEU A 311 -34.85 14.05 -28.79
C LEU A 311 -35.13 13.35 -27.45
N LYS A 312 -36.39 13.09 -27.12
CA LYS A 312 -36.84 12.48 -25.85
C LYS A 312 -36.34 13.21 -24.59
N LEU A 313 -36.38 14.55 -24.63
CA LEU A 313 -35.88 15.41 -23.55
C LEU A 313 -36.97 15.70 -22.51
N THR A 314 -37.33 14.74 -21.69
CA THR A 314 -38.50 14.77 -20.79
C THR A 314 -38.59 16.04 -19.94
N SER A 315 -37.50 16.40 -19.24
CA SER A 315 -37.47 17.62 -18.39
C SER A 315 -37.69 18.89 -19.22
N GLY A 316 -37.15 18.95 -20.44
CA GLY A 316 -37.39 20.06 -21.35
C GLY A 316 -38.83 20.11 -21.89
N ILE A 317 -39.42 18.95 -22.17
CA ILE A 317 -40.81 18.81 -22.57
C ILE A 317 -41.73 19.35 -21.46
N VAL A 318 -41.49 18.98 -20.20
CA VAL A 318 -42.29 19.47 -19.07
C VAL A 318 -42.22 20.99 -18.97
N ALA A 319 -41.00 21.58 -18.97
CA ALA A 319 -40.84 23.03 -18.92
C ALA A 319 -41.57 23.76 -20.07
N ASN A 320 -41.40 23.26 -21.30
CA ASN A 320 -42.04 23.86 -22.46
C ASN A 320 -43.58 23.77 -22.39
N LYS A 321 -44.13 22.63 -21.93
CA LYS A 321 -45.58 22.49 -21.74
C LYS A 321 -46.11 23.40 -20.65
N ILE A 322 -45.32 23.68 -19.61
CA ILE A 322 -45.70 24.67 -18.60
C ILE A 322 -45.74 26.05 -19.18
N HIS A 323 -44.74 26.46 -19.97
CA HIS A 323 -44.76 27.76 -20.68
C HIS A 323 -45.97 27.88 -21.63
N LEU A 324 -46.29 26.82 -22.38
CA LEU A 324 -47.49 26.78 -23.19
C LEU A 324 -48.78 26.89 -22.35
N SER A 325 -48.84 26.22 -21.22
CA SER A 325 -49.97 26.33 -20.30
C SER A 325 -50.14 27.77 -19.77
N GLU A 326 -49.04 28.43 -19.41
CA GLU A 326 -49.07 29.85 -18.99
C GLU A 326 -49.51 30.76 -20.12
N TYR A 327 -48.97 30.55 -21.33
CA TYR A 327 -49.36 31.30 -22.53
C TYR A 327 -50.84 31.20 -22.83
N TYR A 328 -51.40 29.97 -22.90
CA TYR A 328 -52.82 29.76 -23.18
C TYR A 328 -53.74 30.24 -22.04
N SER A 329 -53.27 30.11 -20.79
CA SER A 329 -53.98 30.66 -19.64
C SER A 329 -54.14 32.19 -19.71
N TYR A 330 -53.03 32.87 -20.10
CA TYR A 330 -53.04 34.33 -20.30
C TYR A 330 -53.99 34.76 -21.40
N HIS A 331 -54.12 33.97 -22.49
CA HIS A 331 -55.05 34.21 -23.60
C HIS A 331 -56.44 33.70 -23.33
N ASN A 332 -56.78 33.30 -22.10
CA ASN A 332 -58.12 32.79 -21.71
C ASN A 332 -58.49 31.46 -22.37
N ASP A 333 -57.61 30.74 -23.03
CA ASP A 333 -57.87 29.39 -23.54
C ASP A 333 -57.61 28.36 -22.40
N SER A 334 -58.57 28.27 -21.47
CA SER A 334 -58.51 27.38 -20.33
C SER A 334 -58.40 25.91 -20.73
N ILE A 335 -58.95 25.50 -21.90
CA ILE A 335 -58.88 24.10 -22.34
C ILE A 335 -57.50 23.73 -22.70
N GLN A 336 -56.76 24.51 -23.47
CA GLN A 336 -55.38 24.26 -23.83
C GLN A 336 -54.45 24.43 -22.61
N ALA A 337 -54.71 25.45 -21.78
CA ALA A 337 -53.93 25.68 -20.56
C ALA A 337 -53.96 24.46 -19.63
N ILE A 338 -55.13 23.92 -19.33
CA ILE A 338 -55.29 22.72 -18.49
C ILE A 338 -54.70 21.50 -19.17
N ARG A 339 -54.89 21.33 -20.47
CA ARG A 339 -54.31 20.21 -21.21
C ARG A 339 -52.80 20.15 -21.07
N TYR A 340 -52.11 21.26 -21.39
CA TYR A 340 -50.64 21.29 -21.32
C TYR A 340 -50.11 21.14 -19.90
N ALA A 341 -50.75 21.74 -18.89
CA ALA A 341 -50.36 21.55 -17.49
C ALA A 341 -50.52 20.09 -17.05
N ARG A 342 -51.60 19.43 -17.42
CA ARG A 342 -51.89 18.04 -17.09
C ARG A 342 -50.91 17.08 -17.78
N GLU A 343 -50.59 17.32 -19.06
CA GLU A 343 -49.59 16.59 -19.80
C GLU A 343 -48.20 16.78 -19.21
N ALA A 344 -47.85 18.00 -18.73
CA ALA A 344 -46.58 18.27 -18.03
C ALA A 344 -46.48 17.47 -16.74
N LEU A 345 -47.56 17.49 -15.93
CA LEU A 345 -47.59 16.73 -14.66
C LEU A 345 -47.49 15.22 -14.89
N SER A 346 -48.20 14.69 -15.89
CA SER A 346 -48.13 13.28 -16.27
C SER A 346 -46.69 12.88 -16.71
N SER A 347 -46.08 13.69 -17.58
CA SER A 347 -44.72 13.47 -18.06
C SER A 347 -43.71 13.50 -16.92
N ALA A 348 -43.85 14.45 -15.99
CA ALA A 348 -42.96 14.58 -14.81
C ALA A 348 -43.09 13.38 -13.85
N ARG A 349 -44.31 12.89 -13.62
CA ARG A 349 -44.57 11.71 -12.79
C ARG A 349 -44.02 10.43 -13.42
N ASN A 350 -44.20 10.24 -14.73
CA ASN A 350 -43.66 9.08 -15.45
C ASN A 350 -42.13 9.03 -15.43
N ASP A 351 -41.48 10.18 -15.53
CA ASP A 351 -40.01 10.32 -15.43
C ASP A 351 -39.50 10.28 -13.98
N LYS A 352 -40.41 10.20 -13.01
CA LYS A 352 -40.07 10.24 -11.56
C LYS A 352 -39.23 11.45 -11.18
N ASN A 353 -39.33 12.54 -11.90
CA ASN A 353 -38.61 13.78 -11.61
C ASN A 353 -39.47 14.66 -10.68
N PHE A 354 -39.32 14.46 -9.38
CA PHE A 354 -40.14 15.13 -8.38
C PHE A 354 -40.04 16.67 -8.42
N ARG A 355 -38.90 17.25 -8.84
CA ARG A 355 -38.77 18.70 -9.02
C ARG A 355 -39.68 19.21 -10.16
N ASN A 356 -39.70 18.50 -11.27
CA ASN A 356 -40.62 18.79 -12.35
C ASN A 356 -42.09 18.59 -11.93
N VAL A 357 -42.36 17.60 -11.07
CA VAL A 357 -43.70 17.40 -10.49
C VAL A 357 -44.09 18.62 -9.65
N LEU A 358 -43.23 19.18 -8.83
CA LEU A 358 -43.52 20.39 -8.05
C LEU A 358 -43.86 21.58 -8.94
N VAL A 359 -43.08 21.82 -9.99
CA VAL A 359 -43.37 22.93 -10.94
C VAL A 359 -44.68 22.71 -11.66
N ALA A 360 -45.00 21.47 -12.08
CA ALA A 360 -46.23 21.14 -12.74
C ALA A 360 -47.46 21.24 -11.80
N LEU A 361 -47.32 20.81 -10.54
CA LEU A 361 -48.39 20.98 -9.53
C LEU A 361 -48.69 22.44 -9.26
N LYS A 362 -47.67 23.30 -9.20
CA LYS A 362 -47.87 24.76 -9.08
C LYS A 362 -48.68 25.30 -10.22
N GLN A 363 -48.37 24.92 -11.46
CA GLN A 363 -49.14 25.34 -12.66
C GLN A 363 -50.57 24.77 -12.66
N MET A 364 -50.73 23.50 -12.25
CA MET A 364 -52.08 22.90 -12.10
C MET A 364 -52.97 23.70 -11.12
N GLY A 365 -52.38 24.14 -9.98
CA GLY A 365 -53.11 24.98 -9.03
C GLY A 365 -53.55 26.33 -9.60
N VAL A 366 -52.82 26.86 -10.59
CA VAL A 366 -53.20 28.11 -11.29
C VAL A 366 -54.33 27.86 -12.27
N VAL A 367 -54.24 26.82 -13.12
CA VAL A 367 -55.18 26.58 -14.22
C VAL A 367 -56.46 25.81 -13.79
N GLU A 368 -56.40 25.11 -12.67
CA GLU A 368 -57.56 24.45 -12.03
C GLU A 368 -57.75 24.94 -10.60
N PRO A 369 -58.21 26.17 -10.34
CA PRO A 369 -58.30 26.77 -9.00
C PRO A 369 -59.18 25.96 -8.03
N GLN A 370 -60.23 25.28 -8.54
CA GLN A 370 -61.11 24.42 -7.75
C GLN A 370 -60.37 23.26 -7.08
N ASN A 371 -59.26 22.81 -7.65
CA ASN A 371 -58.42 21.72 -7.14
C ASN A 371 -57.11 22.23 -6.48
N ALA A 372 -56.91 23.53 -6.37
CA ALA A 372 -55.67 24.14 -5.89
C ALA A 372 -55.21 23.62 -4.50
N THR A 373 -56.15 23.41 -3.59
CA THR A 373 -55.86 22.85 -2.26
C THR A 373 -55.31 21.44 -2.33
N LEU A 374 -55.79 20.60 -3.27
CA LEU A 374 -55.25 19.24 -3.46
C LEU A 374 -53.82 19.28 -4.00
N TYR A 375 -53.60 20.08 -5.03
CA TYR A 375 -52.26 20.24 -5.62
C TYR A 375 -51.25 20.85 -4.63
N SER A 376 -51.69 21.80 -3.79
CA SER A 376 -50.84 22.39 -2.75
C SER A 376 -50.46 21.39 -1.67
N LYS A 377 -51.38 20.51 -1.23
CA LYS A 377 -51.05 19.44 -0.27
C LYS A 377 -50.04 18.46 -0.83
N GLU A 378 -50.21 18.03 -2.06
CA GLU A 378 -49.25 17.14 -2.75
C GLU A 378 -47.90 17.84 -2.91
N TYR A 379 -47.90 19.11 -3.31
CA TYR A 379 -46.68 19.93 -3.41
C TYR A 379 -45.91 19.95 -2.09
N ILE A 380 -46.56 20.28 -0.96
CA ILE A 380 -45.94 20.36 0.34
C ILE A 380 -45.33 19.00 0.72
N HIS A 381 -46.09 17.92 0.54
CA HIS A 381 -45.63 16.57 0.88
C HIS A 381 -44.36 16.15 0.09
N ILE A 382 -44.37 16.40 -1.22
CA ILE A 382 -43.24 16.09 -2.09
C ILE A 382 -42.03 16.99 -1.74
N ASN A 383 -42.25 18.28 -1.52
CA ASN A 383 -41.21 19.24 -1.20
C ASN A 383 -40.50 18.89 0.14
N ASP A 384 -41.26 18.58 1.18
CA ASP A 384 -40.71 18.14 2.47
C ASP A 384 -39.89 16.86 2.34
N SER A 385 -40.36 15.92 1.53
CA SER A 385 -39.66 14.69 1.25
C SER A 385 -38.31 14.93 0.53
N LEU A 386 -38.35 15.82 -0.49
CA LEU A 386 -37.13 16.21 -1.21
C LEU A 386 -36.12 16.90 -0.32
N GLN A 387 -36.55 17.89 0.48
CA GLN A 387 -35.66 18.60 1.39
C GLN A 387 -34.99 17.67 2.41
N LYS A 388 -35.75 16.68 2.94
CA LYS A 388 -35.17 15.64 3.82
C LYS A 388 -34.15 14.76 3.09
N ALA A 389 -34.43 14.37 1.84
CA ALA A 389 -33.52 13.58 1.04
C ALA A 389 -32.23 14.35 0.69
N GLU A 390 -32.36 15.62 0.32
CA GLU A 390 -31.25 16.53 -0.02
C GLU A 390 -30.32 16.72 1.19
N ARG A 391 -30.88 16.99 2.38
CA ARG A 391 -30.08 17.12 3.62
C ARG A 391 -29.31 15.82 3.94
N LYS A 392 -30.01 14.67 3.87
CA LYS A 392 -29.37 13.37 4.08
C LYS A 392 -28.25 13.09 3.11
N MET A 393 -28.37 13.55 1.85
CA MET A 393 -27.36 13.32 0.84
C MET A 393 -26.10 14.15 1.09
N GLY A 394 -26.21 15.42 1.45
CA GLY A 394 -25.08 16.26 1.82
C GLY A 394 -24.32 15.72 3.05
N GLU A 395 -25.06 15.29 4.08
CA GLU A 395 -24.45 14.61 5.23
C GLU A 395 -23.73 13.32 4.84
N LYS A 396 -24.29 12.56 3.89
CA LYS A 396 -23.74 11.30 3.42
C LYS A 396 -22.44 11.51 2.61
N PHE A 397 -22.39 12.51 1.76
CA PHE A 397 -21.17 12.84 1.04
C PHE A 397 -20.04 13.26 1.98
N SER A 398 -20.35 14.10 2.97
CA SER A 398 -19.39 14.50 4.01
C SER A 398 -18.89 13.29 4.81
N ARG A 399 -19.80 12.35 5.15
CA ARG A 399 -19.47 11.10 5.83
C ARG A 399 -18.57 10.21 4.98
N ILE A 400 -18.84 10.04 3.68
CA ILE A 400 -18.01 9.25 2.77
C ILE A 400 -16.59 9.81 2.71
N GLU A 401 -16.41 11.14 2.64
CA GLU A 401 -15.09 11.77 2.69
C GLU A 401 -14.38 11.45 4.01
N TYR A 402 -15.07 11.69 5.12
CA TYR A 402 -14.52 11.45 6.46
C TYR A 402 -14.13 9.98 6.68
N GLU A 403 -15.07 9.06 6.48
CA GLU A 403 -14.83 7.62 6.67
C GLU A 403 -13.70 7.11 5.77
N THR A 404 -13.64 7.58 4.51
CA THR A 404 -12.57 7.19 3.59
C THR A 404 -11.21 7.72 4.05
N ASP A 405 -11.14 8.95 4.55
CA ASP A 405 -9.90 9.53 5.07
C ASP A 405 -9.48 8.88 6.39
N VAL A 406 -10.44 8.56 7.28
CA VAL A 406 -10.17 7.82 8.52
C VAL A 406 -9.63 6.44 8.21
N ILE A 407 -10.33 5.67 7.37
CA ILE A 407 -9.87 4.34 6.95
C ILE A 407 -8.47 4.41 6.30
N LYS A 408 -8.22 5.43 5.49
CA LYS A 408 -6.90 5.63 4.90
C LYS A 408 -5.84 5.98 5.94
N SER A 409 -6.17 6.85 6.91
CA SER A 409 -5.28 7.19 8.02
C SER A 409 -4.97 5.96 8.85
N GLU A 410 -6.00 5.21 9.26
CA GLU A 410 -5.83 3.97 10.02
C GLU A 410 -5.00 2.94 9.25
N ASN A 411 -5.24 2.78 7.94
CA ASN A 411 -4.43 1.90 7.11
C ASN A 411 -2.97 2.38 7.00
N THR A 412 -2.73 3.69 6.89
CA THR A 412 -1.36 4.22 6.87
C THR A 412 -0.68 4.04 8.21
N ASP A 413 -1.39 4.24 9.32
CA ASP A 413 -0.89 4.01 10.67
C ASP A 413 -0.60 2.52 10.91
N LEU A 414 -1.49 1.63 10.48
CA LEU A 414 -1.25 0.18 10.51
C LEU A 414 -0.05 -0.24 9.67
N VAL A 415 0.12 0.35 8.48
CA VAL A 415 1.30 0.10 7.63
C VAL A 415 2.58 0.58 8.32
N VAL A 416 2.55 1.76 8.96
CA VAL A 416 3.67 2.28 9.75
C VAL A 416 3.95 1.40 10.96
N GLN A 417 2.91 1.00 11.70
CA GLN A 417 3.04 0.08 12.84
C GLN A 417 3.61 -1.27 12.42
N ASN A 418 3.08 -1.88 11.35
CA ASN A 418 3.57 -3.14 10.82
C ASN A 418 5.03 -3.03 10.33
N ARG A 419 5.39 -1.92 9.70
CA ARG A 419 6.77 -1.64 9.31
C ARG A 419 7.69 -1.50 10.53
N ASN A 420 7.25 -0.78 11.56
CA ASN A 420 8.00 -0.62 12.79
C ASN A 420 8.13 -1.96 13.53
N LEU A 421 7.06 -2.76 13.60
CA LEU A 421 7.09 -4.13 14.12
C LEU A 421 8.06 -5.01 13.33
N PHE A 422 8.04 -4.91 12.00
CA PHE A 422 8.99 -5.62 11.16
C PHE A 422 10.45 -5.22 11.45
N TYR A 423 10.72 -3.92 11.65
CA TYR A 423 12.06 -3.47 12.05
C TYR A 423 12.46 -3.97 13.43
N VAL A 424 11.54 -3.89 14.40
CA VAL A 424 11.78 -4.43 15.76
C VAL A 424 12.04 -5.93 15.70
N PHE A 425 11.21 -6.68 14.97
CA PHE A 425 11.41 -8.12 14.79
C PHE A 425 12.72 -8.44 14.06
N SER A 426 13.06 -7.67 13.03
CA SER A 426 14.33 -7.82 12.31
C SER A 426 15.54 -7.53 13.21
N ILE A 427 15.45 -6.48 14.03
CA ILE A 427 16.49 -6.16 15.01
C ILE A 427 16.61 -7.27 16.05
N LEU A 428 15.49 -7.75 16.60
CA LEU A 428 15.48 -8.85 17.57
C LEU A 428 16.05 -10.14 16.95
N THR A 429 15.72 -10.42 15.70
CA THR A 429 16.25 -11.57 14.97
C THR A 429 17.78 -11.42 14.76
N LEU A 430 18.23 -10.23 14.37
CA LEU A 430 19.65 -9.93 14.22
C LEU A 430 20.39 -10.03 15.57
N VAL A 431 19.80 -9.51 16.65
CA VAL A 431 20.32 -9.64 18.01
C VAL A 431 20.35 -11.12 18.43
N GLY A 432 19.29 -11.87 18.11
CA GLY A 432 19.23 -13.31 18.35
C GLY A 432 20.31 -14.08 17.57
N ILE A 433 20.49 -13.78 16.30
CA ILE A 433 21.56 -14.35 15.47
C ILE A 433 22.94 -13.94 16.03
N PHE A 434 23.09 -12.66 16.37
CA PHE A 434 24.34 -12.15 16.93
C PHE A 434 24.66 -12.80 18.27
N THR A 435 23.67 -12.90 19.17
CA THR A 435 23.85 -13.60 20.46
C THR A 435 24.12 -15.10 20.26
N PHE A 436 23.43 -15.73 19.31
CA PHE A 436 23.72 -17.13 18.96
C PHE A 436 25.13 -17.31 18.41
N ILE A 437 25.57 -16.45 17.49
CA ILE A 437 26.93 -16.47 16.95
C ILE A 437 27.92 -16.16 18.06
N PHE A 438 27.62 -15.16 18.90
CA PHE A 438 28.49 -14.80 20.04
C PHE A 438 28.62 -15.94 21.06
N VAL A 439 27.49 -16.55 21.46
CA VAL A 439 27.46 -17.70 22.35
C VAL A 439 28.11 -18.91 21.69
N SER A 440 27.87 -19.14 20.42
CA SER A 440 28.52 -20.22 19.66
C SER A 440 30.04 -20.00 19.52
N GLN A 441 30.45 -18.78 19.23
CA GLN A 441 31.88 -18.42 19.21
C GLN A 441 32.50 -18.49 20.61
N ARG A 442 31.77 -18.00 21.63
CA ARG A 442 32.23 -18.10 23.03
C ARG A 442 32.34 -19.57 23.47
N ASN A 443 31.40 -20.41 23.04
CA ASN A 443 31.47 -21.85 23.33
C ASN A 443 32.60 -22.53 22.54
N LYS A 444 32.79 -22.17 21.27
CA LYS A 444 33.95 -22.61 20.48
C LYS A 444 35.24 -22.08 21.07
N HIS A 445 35.26 -20.83 21.49
CA HIS A 445 36.40 -20.24 22.14
C HIS A 445 36.68 -20.86 23.53
N ARG A 446 35.61 -21.13 24.30
CA ARG A 446 35.73 -21.92 25.53
C ARG A 446 36.23 -23.33 25.25
N LEU A 447 35.77 -23.97 24.20
CA LEU A 447 36.26 -25.31 23.81
C LEU A 447 37.69 -25.25 23.31
N LEU A 448 38.07 -24.22 22.55
CA LEU A 448 39.46 -23.96 22.15
C LEU A 448 40.32 -23.60 23.35
N MET A 449 39.84 -22.72 24.24
CA MET A 449 40.52 -22.38 25.48
C MET A 449 40.61 -23.58 26.41
N PHE A 450 39.58 -24.45 26.44
CA PHE A 450 39.65 -25.69 27.19
C PHE A 450 40.67 -26.66 26.57
N LYS A 451 40.74 -26.79 25.23
CA LYS A 451 41.78 -27.54 24.54
C LYS A 451 43.17 -26.92 24.75
N GLU A 452 43.23 -25.60 24.71
CA GLU A 452 44.46 -24.83 24.91
C GLU A 452 44.89 -24.86 26.39
N GLN A 453 43.96 -24.72 27.35
CA GLN A 453 44.21 -24.97 28.75
C GLN A 453 44.58 -26.43 29.00
N GLN A 454 44.04 -27.34 28.24
CA GLN A 454 44.40 -28.73 28.29
C GLN A 454 45.82 -28.96 27.71
N GLN A 455 46.16 -28.26 26.63
CA GLN A 455 47.51 -28.25 26.09
C GLN A 455 48.49 -27.49 26.99
N LEU A 456 48.05 -26.33 27.54
CA LEU A 456 48.83 -25.54 28.48
C LEU A 456 48.99 -26.25 29.83
N ALA A 457 47.91 -26.90 30.31
CA ALA A 457 48.06 -27.75 31.50
C ALA A 457 48.85 -29.03 31.20
N ASN A 458 48.81 -29.48 29.94
CA ASN A 458 49.75 -30.50 29.51
C ASN A 458 51.18 -29.93 29.41
N ALA A 459 51.32 -28.68 28.97
CA ALA A 459 52.58 -27.96 28.94
C ALA A 459 53.06 -27.54 30.34
N GLU A 460 52.12 -27.24 31.26
CA GLU A 460 52.47 -26.94 32.69
C GLU A 460 52.84 -28.20 33.46
N ILE A 461 52.20 -29.33 33.15
CA ILE A 461 52.73 -30.63 33.57
C ILE A 461 54.18 -30.83 33.07
N TYR A 462 54.37 -30.36 31.83
CA TYR A 462 55.71 -30.37 31.23
C TYR A 462 56.65 -29.35 31.86
N ASN A 463 56.20 -28.13 32.21
CA ASN A 463 56.95 -27.05 32.79
C ASN A 463 57.18 -27.25 34.31
N LEU A 464 56.22 -27.90 35.00
CA LEU A 464 56.47 -28.41 36.36
C LEU A 464 57.56 -29.51 36.37
N MET A 465 57.82 -30.09 35.18
CA MET A 465 58.94 -31.01 34.99
C MET A 465 60.30 -30.32 34.77
N ILE A 466 60.27 -29.04 34.41
CA ILE A 466 61.46 -28.24 34.11
C ILE A 466 61.33 -26.90 34.83
N SER A 467 61.57 -26.88 36.09
CA SER A 467 61.54 -25.67 36.94
C SER A 467 61.70 -24.32 36.22
N GLN A 468 60.75 -23.39 36.41
CA GLN A 468 60.69 -21.96 36.02
C GLN A 468 59.60 -21.63 35.02
N GLN A 469 58.45 -21.07 35.46
CA GLN A 469 57.85 -19.98 34.74
C GLN A 469 56.61 -19.34 35.45
N LYS A 470 56.91 -18.55 36.45
CA LYS A 470 55.92 -17.77 37.20
C LYS A 470 55.53 -16.44 36.47
N THR A 471 56.22 -16.11 35.38
CA THR A 471 56.14 -14.74 34.79
C THR A 471 55.21 -14.59 33.59
N ILE A 472 54.71 -15.68 32.98
CA ILE A 472 53.95 -15.62 31.73
C ILE A 472 52.46 -15.37 31.96
N GLU A 473 51.92 -15.77 33.10
CA GLU A 473 50.47 -15.67 33.39
C GLU A 473 50.00 -14.24 33.64
N GLU A 474 50.85 -13.35 34.17
CA GLU A 474 50.47 -11.96 34.48
C GLU A 474 50.28 -11.08 33.23
N ASN A 475 51.01 -11.36 32.17
CA ASN A 475 50.90 -10.56 30.94
C ASN A 475 49.63 -10.89 30.11
N ARG A 476 49.14 -12.10 30.19
CA ARG A 476 48.01 -12.58 29.42
C ARG A 476 46.68 -12.00 29.90
N ASN A 477 46.53 -11.76 31.19
CA ASN A 477 45.29 -11.19 31.75
C ASN A 477 45.15 -9.68 31.48
N LYS A 478 46.25 -8.97 31.28
CA LYS A 478 46.26 -7.55 30.93
C LYS A 478 45.74 -7.33 29.50
N GLU A 479 46.12 -8.17 28.55
CA GLU A 479 45.76 -8.05 27.15
C GLU A 479 44.29 -8.38 26.90
N LYS A 480 43.74 -9.40 27.58
CA LYS A 480 42.29 -9.70 27.54
C LYS A 480 41.40 -8.54 28.00
N LYS A 481 41.84 -7.79 29.02
CA LYS A 481 41.12 -6.61 29.52
C LYS A 481 41.20 -5.43 28.56
N ARG A 482 42.24 -5.33 27.75
CA ARG A 482 42.41 -4.28 26.74
C ARG A 482 41.46 -4.52 25.58
N VAL A 483 41.46 -5.74 25.04
CA VAL A 483 40.61 -6.11 23.86
C VAL A 483 39.10 -6.06 24.17
N ALA A 484 38.71 -6.50 25.38
CA ALA A 484 37.29 -6.40 25.78
C ALA A 484 36.80 -4.95 25.88
N ARG A 485 37.67 -4.00 26.23
CA ARG A 485 37.34 -2.56 26.21
C ARG A 485 37.27 -1.98 24.79
N GLU A 486 38.19 -2.36 23.91
CA GLU A 486 38.14 -1.91 22.50
C GLU A 486 36.90 -2.36 21.76
N LEU A 487 36.41 -3.59 21.99
CA LEU A 487 35.14 -4.08 21.44
C LEU A 487 33.94 -3.36 22.01
N HIS A 488 33.92 -3.14 23.33
CA HIS A 488 32.77 -2.50 23.97
C HIS A 488 32.63 -1.00 23.62
N ASP A 489 33.74 -0.27 23.72
CA ASP A 489 33.70 1.19 23.61
C ASP A 489 33.79 1.69 22.13
N GLY A 490 34.53 0.95 21.28
CA GLY A 490 34.73 1.33 19.88
C GLY A 490 33.59 0.89 18.94
N VAL A 491 33.25 -0.38 18.99
CA VAL A 491 32.33 -0.98 17.99
C VAL A 491 30.86 -0.78 18.35
N LEU A 492 30.49 -1.03 19.59
CA LEU A 492 29.10 -0.81 20.06
C LEU A 492 28.69 0.66 20.04
N GLY A 493 29.63 1.59 20.34
CA GLY A 493 29.36 3.03 20.25
C GLY A 493 29.06 3.51 18.83
N LYS A 494 29.83 3.05 17.85
CA LYS A 494 29.59 3.37 16.42
C LYS A 494 28.26 2.79 15.94
N MET A 495 27.94 1.54 16.28
CA MET A 495 26.66 0.90 15.94
C MET A 495 25.45 1.64 16.50
N PHE A 496 25.54 2.11 17.75
CA PHE A 496 24.49 2.89 18.38
C PHE A 496 24.25 4.23 17.67
N GLY A 497 25.33 4.92 17.30
CA GLY A 497 25.27 6.19 16.55
C GLY A 497 24.64 6.05 15.18
N VAL A 498 25.03 5.03 14.41
CA VAL A 498 24.44 4.75 13.09
C VAL A 498 22.96 4.40 13.20
N ARG A 499 22.55 3.61 14.18
CA ARG A 499 21.15 3.25 14.44
C ARG A 499 20.31 4.49 14.77
N MET A 500 20.78 5.35 15.66
CA MET A 500 20.07 6.56 16.08
C MET A 500 19.89 7.55 14.92
N ASN A 501 20.90 7.68 14.06
CA ASN A 501 20.85 8.55 12.90
C ASN A 501 19.92 8.00 11.81
N LEU A 502 19.84 6.68 11.61
CA LEU A 502 18.88 6.06 10.70
C LEU A 502 17.44 6.21 11.20
N ASP A 503 17.21 6.11 12.51
CA ASP A 503 15.89 6.25 13.14
C ASP A 503 15.33 7.67 13.00
N THR A 504 16.16 8.69 13.20
CA THR A 504 15.78 10.10 13.05
C THR A 504 15.48 10.50 11.60
N MET A 505 16.03 9.79 10.62
CA MET A 505 15.85 10.10 9.19
C MET A 505 14.71 9.31 8.53
N ASN A 506 13.99 8.49 9.26
CA ASN A 506 13.02 7.54 8.70
C ASN A 506 11.69 8.20 8.28
N THR A 507 11.44 9.43 8.72
CA THR A 507 10.24 10.22 8.40
C THR A 507 10.41 11.21 7.25
N ALA A 508 11.64 11.53 6.86
CA ALA A 508 11.94 12.50 5.80
C ALA A 508 12.14 11.82 4.45
N GLN A 509 11.50 12.36 3.40
CA GLN A 509 11.50 11.80 2.03
C GLN A 509 12.26 12.66 1.02
N ASP A 510 13.00 13.68 1.47
CA ASP A 510 13.78 14.53 0.60
C ASP A 510 15.07 13.84 0.09
N GLU A 511 15.62 14.37 -1.00
CA GLU A 511 16.82 13.83 -1.66
C GLU A 511 18.05 13.83 -0.74
N HIS A 512 18.08 14.75 0.22
CA HIS A 512 19.13 14.86 1.23
C HIS A 512 19.03 13.72 2.27
N ALA A 513 17.83 13.34 2.66
CA ALA A 513 17.58 12.22 3.58
C ALA A 513 17.92 10.87 2.94
N ILE A 514 17.68 10.71 1.64
CA ILE A 514 18.05 9.50 0.89
C ILE A 514 19.57 9.35 0.83
N LYS A 515 20.28 10.44 0.52
CA LYS A 515 21.74 10.46 0.42
C LYS A 515 22.41 10.22 1.77
N SER A 516 21.82 10.73 2.83
CA SER A 516 22.29 10.52 4.20
C SER A 516 22.07 9.09 4.70
N ARG A 517 20.95 8.45 4.36
CA ARG A 517 20.69 7.02 4.64
C ARG A 517 21.72 6.10 3.97
N LEU A 518 22.07 6.38 2.71
CA LEU A 518 23.11 5.63 2.00
C LEU A 518 24.48 5.76 2.68
N LYS A 519 24.82 6.92 3.21
CA LYS A 519 26.05 7.14 3.97
C LYS A 519 26.09 6.30 5.24
N TYR A 520 25.01 6.27 6.04
CA TYR A 520 24.95 5.48 7.28
C TYR A 520 24.94 3.97 7.04
N LEU A 521 24.39 3.52 5.90
CA LEU A 521 24.51 2.12 5.48
C LEU A 521 25.97 1.75 5.12
N ALA A 522 26.72 2.66 4.53
CA ALA A 522 28.14 2.46 4.27
C ALA A 522 28.97 2.41 5.57
N GLU A 523 28.64 3.25 6.55
CA GLU A 523 29.27 3.23 7.88
C GLU A 523 28.97 1.91 8.64
N LEU A 524 27.76 1.37 8.51
CA LEU A 524 27.41 0.06 9.09
C LEU A 524 28.29 -1.07 8.52
N LYS A 525 28.54 -1.01 7.22
CA LYS A 525 29.40 -1.99 6.52
C LYS A 525 30.86 -1.89 6.96
N GLN A 526 31.32 -0.69 7.27
CA GLN A 526 32.68 -0.49 7.81
C GLN A 526 32.83 -1.06 9.24
N ILE A 527 31.80 -0.88 10.08
CA ILE A 527 31.78 -1.46 11.44
C ILE A 527 31.86 -3.00 11.41
N GLU A 528 31.20 -3.61 10.42
CA GLU A 528 31.27 -5.07 10.23
C GLU A 528 32.66 -5.52 9.84
N GLN A 529 33.40 -4.73 9.07
CA GLN A 529 34.77 -5.00 8.67
C GLN A 529 35.76 -4.86 9.89
N ASP A 530 35.57 -3.81 10.70
CA ASP A 530 36.39 -3.58 11.91
C ASP A 530 36.29 -4.77 12.89
N ILE A 531 35.11 -5.39 13.02
CA ILE A 531 34.90 -6.58 13.86
C ILE A 531 35.70 -7.78 13.36
N ARG A 532 35.80 -7.96 12.04
CA ARG A 532 36.54 -9.07 11.43
C ARG A 532 38.05 -8.96 11.65
N GLU A 533 38.59 -7.75 11.57
CA GLU A 533 40.04 -7.52 11.76
C GLU A 533 40.49 -7.79 13.21
N ILE A 534 39.73 -7.35 14.21
CA ILE A 534 40.01 -7.59 15.63
C ILE A 534 39.99 -9.08 15.97
N SER A 535 39.12 -9.85 15.31
CA SER A 535 39.04 -11.31 15.51
C SER A 535 40.26 -12.08 14.97
N HIS A 536 40.94 -11.51 13.96
CA HIS A 536 42.04 -12.19 13.28
C HIS A 536 43.39 -12.08 14.01
N ASP A 537 43.61 -10.96 14.71
CA ASP A 537 44.90 -10.69 15.41
C ASP A 537 45.09 -11.51 16.69
N LEU A 538 44.02 -12.12 17.22
CA LEU A 538 44.03 -12.86 18.49
C LEU A 538 44.56 -14.30 18.40
N ASN A 539 45.04 -14.78 17.22
CA ASN A 539 45.10 -16.23 16.95
C ASN A 539 46.51 -16.83 16.75
N ARG A 540 47.63 -16.32 17.34
CA ARG A 540 49.00 -16.88 17.12
C ARG A 540 49.80 -17.22 18.36
N GLU A 541 50.44 -18.43 18.38
CA GLU A 541 51.73 -18.98 18.86
C GLU A 541 51.92 -19.85 20.11
N ASN A 542 53.01 -20.72 20.11
CA ASN A 542 53.29 -21.91 20.92
C ASN A 542 54.72 -22.29 21.24
N THR A 543 54.99 -23.12 22.22
CA THR A 543 55.57 -24.49 22.47
C THR A 543 56.74 -24.69 23.45
N GLU A 544 56.77 -25.91 24.18
CA GLU A 544 57.75 -26.85 24.75
C GLU A 544 58.12 -26.86 26.26
N LEU A 545 58.56 -27.89 27.03
CA LEU A 545 58.87 -29.29 27.15
C LEU A 545 59.29 -29.82 28.59
N ILE A 546 59.60 -31.11 28.87
CA ILE A 546 59.31 -32.08 29.95
C ILE A 546 60.47 -32.78 30.69
N ASN A 547 60.33 -33.20 31.97
CA ASN A 547 60.67 -34.53 32.54
C ASN A 547 60.69 -34.62 34.07
N ASN A 548 59.59 -34.95 34.77
CA ASN A 548 59.60 -35.73 36.01
C ASN A 548 58.22 -36.20 36.49
N PHE A 549 57.68 -37.23 35.84
CA PHE A 549 56.31 -37.67 35.98
C PHE A 549 55.92 -38.10 37.40
N VAL A 550 56.80 -38.82 38.09
CA VAL A 550 56.52 -39.33 39.44
C VAL A 550 56.37 -38.19 40.45
N VAL A 551 57.20 -37.14 40.34
CA VAL A 551 57.08 -35.95 41.20
C VAL A 551 55.79 -35.23 41.01
N ILE A 552 55.34 -35.15 39.77
CA ILE A 552 54.07 -34.46 39.41
C ILE A 552 52.87 -35.24 39.95
N LEU A 553 52.84 -36.54 39.81
CA LEU A 553 51.82 -37.38 40.41
C LEU A 553 51.82 -37.26 41.93
N THR A 554 52.95 -37.26 42.54
CA THR A 554 53.08 -37.09 44.01
C THR A 554 52.53 -35.75 44.44
N ASN A 555 52.86 -34.65 43.72
CA ASN A 555 52.32 -33.32 44.01
C ASN A 555 50.79 -33.25 43.79
N LEU A 556 50.25 -33.88 42.74
CA LEU A 556 48.82 -33.97 42.52
C LEU A 556 48.12 -34.64 43.73
N ILE A 557 48.66 -35.78 44.19
CA ILE A 557 48.09 -36.53 45.30
C ILE A 557 48.25 -35.73 46.64
N GLU A 558 49.35 -35.06 46.87
CA GLU A 558 49.51 -34.19 48.02
C GLU A 558 48.57 -33.00 48.06
N ASN A 559 48.36 -32.37 46.91
CA ASN A 559 47.34 -31.30 46.77
C ASN A 559 45.89 -31.82 46.99
N GLN A 560 45.64 -33.01 46.54
CA GLN A 560 44.35 -33.70 46.79
C GLN A 560 44.12 -33.94 48.27
N ARG A 561 45.14 -34.49 48.96
CA ARG A 561 45.15 -34.73 50.43
C ARG A 561 44.93 -33.46 51.26
N LYS A 562 45.42 -32.32 50.78
CA LYS A 562 45.25 -31.01 51.42
C LYS A 562 43.89 -30.40 51.16
N ALA A 563 43.34 -30.60 49.97
CA ALA A 563 42.12 -29.93 49.51
C ALA A 563 40.85 -30.65 49.97
N PHE A 564 40.89 -31.95 50.17
CA PHE A 564 39.71 -32.77 50.44
C PHE A 564 39.82 -33.65 51.64
N LYS A 565 38.68 -34.08 52.23
CA LYS A 565 38.64 -34.88 53.44
C LYS A 565 38.99 -36.36 53.25
N SER A 566 38.88 -36.84 51.97
CA SER A 566 39.13 -38.23 51.62
C SER A 566 40.62 -38.59 51.80
N LYS A 567 40.90 -39.73 52.40
CA LYS A 567 42.27 -40.28 52.45
C LYS A 567 42.68 -40.79 51.08
N VAL A 568 43.85 -40.52 50.60
CA VAL A 568 44.35 -41.03 49.33
C VAL A 568 45.59 -41.92 49.55
N ASN A 569 45.47 -43.19 49.22
CA ASN A 569 46.57 -44.12 49.16
C ASN A 569 47.15 -44.14 47.75
N PHE A 570 48.44 -43.97 47.63
CA PHE A 570 49.15 -43.96 46.35
C PHE A 570 50.34 -44.89 46.40
N THR A 571 50.39 -45.86 45.49
CA THR A 571 51.46 -46.84 45.35
C THR A 571 51.96 -46.91 43.91
N LEU A 572 53.25 -47.10 43.77
CA LEU A 572 53.93 -47.20 42.49
C LEU A 572 54.83 -48.44 42.50
N ASP A 573 54.68 -49.27 41.48
CA ASP A 573 55.59 -50.39 41.28
C ASP A 573 56.99 -49.90 40.91
N LYS A 574 57.99 -50.34 41.65
CA LYS A 574 59.40 -49.94 41.46
C LYS A 574 60.00 -50.46 40.14
N ASN A 575 59.39 -51.42 39.51
CA ASN A 575 59.80 -51.99 38.23
C ASN A 575 59.37 -51.20 37.01
N ILE A 576 58.64 -50.09 37.16
CA ILE A 576 58.21 -49.23 36.08
C ILE A 576 59.32 -48.18 35.79
N GLU A 577 59.99 -48.34 34.64
CA GLU A 577 60.97 -47.36 34.16
C GLU A 577 60.27 -46.17 33.50
N TRP A 578 59.81 -45.17 34.23
CA TRP A 578 59.08 -44.00 33.73
C TRP A 578 59.86 -43.20 32.66
N ALA A 579 61.24 -43.31 32.65
CA ALA A 579 62.04 -42.64 31.61
C ALA A 579 61.83 -43.22 30.22
N SER A 580 61.50 -44.49 30.09
CA SER A 580 61.26 -45.17 28.80
C SER A 580 59.87 -45.04 28.28
N ILE A 581 58.92 -44.53 29.07
CA ILE A 581 57.53 -44.36 28.70
C ILE A 581 57.32 -43.04 27.92
N SER A 582 56.57 -43.09 26.85
CA SER A 582 56.24 -41.87 26.01
C SER A 582 55.57 -40.80 26.84
N ASN A 583 55.89 -39.57 26.53
CA ASN A 583 55.27 -38.42 27.20
C ASN A 583 53.77 -38.36 27.03
N GLU A 584 53.25 -38.81 25.91
CA GLU A 584 51.84 -38.90 25.61
C GLU A 584 51.11 -39.84 26.59
N ILE A 585 51.64 -41.00 26.83
CA ILE A 585 51.15 -41.96 27.86
C ILE A 585 51.15 -41.34 29.25
N LYS A 586 52.22 -40.69 29.64
CA LYS A 586 52.36 -40.01 30.95
C LYS A 586 51.33 -38.96 31.16
N ILE A 587 51.11 -38.11 30.13
CA ILE A 587 50.13 -37.03 30.18
C ILE A 587 48.70 -37.61 30.29
N ASN A 588 48.39 -38.59 29.49
CA ASN A 588 47.06 -39.21 29.54
C ASN A 588 46.79 -39.91 30.86
N LEU A 589 47.76 -40.64 31.42
CA LEU A 589 47.63 -41.25 32.73
C LEU A 589 47.45 -40.22 33.85
N TYR A 590 48.17 -39.10 33.81
CA TYR A 590 47.99 -38.00 34.74
C TYR A 590 46.56 -37.43 34.68
N ARG A 591 46.07 -37.20 33.50
CA ARG A 591 44.73 -36.66 33.30
C ARG A 591 43.62 -37.64 33.68
N ILE A 592 43.81 -38.92 33.45
CA ILE A 592 42.90 -39.97 33.91
C ILE A 592 42.81 -39.92 35.44
N ILE A 593 43.97 -39.85 36.14
CA ILE A 593 44.01 -39.75 37.61
C ILE A 593 43.33 -38.48 38.09
N GLN A 594 43.63 -37.35 37.47
CA GLN A 594 43.03 -36.05 37.80
C GLN A 594 41.51 -36.08 37.67
N GLU A 595 40.98 -36.57 36.55
CA GLU A 595 39.57 -36.71 36.29
C GLU A 595 38.89 -37.70 37.24
N ALA A 596 39.52 -38.82 37.51
CA ALA A 596 39.04 -39.81 38.46
C ALA A 596 38.93 -39.23 39.87
N LEU A 597 39.98 -38.56 40.35
CA LEU A 597 39.96 -37.85 41.63
C LEU A 597 38.88 -36.77 41.71
N GLN A 598 38.70 -36.02 40.63
CA GLN A 598 37.67 -35.00 40.55
C GLN A 598 36.24 -35.61 40.59
N ASN A 599 36.03 -36.72 39.88
CA ASN A 599 34.76 -37.43 39.87
C ASN A 599 34.47 -38.04 41.25
N SER A 600 35.44 -38.66 41.91
CA SER A 600 35.28 -39.21 43.25
C SER A 600 34.91 -38.13 44.26
N ASN A 601 35.57 -36.96 44.22
CA ASN A 601 35.27 -35.84 45.11
C ASN A 601 33.92 -35.19 44.84
N LYS A 602 33.54 -35.08 43.57
CA LYS A 602 32.33 -34.38 43.17
C LYS A 602 31.07 -35.22 43.32
N TYR A 603 31.17 -36.51 43.07
CA TYR A 603 30.01 -37.38 42.93
C TYR A 603 29.99 -38.57 43.91
N ALA A 604 31.11 -39.06 44.34
CA ALA A 604 31.17 -40.30 45.12
C ALA A 604 31.26 -40.06 46.64
N ASN A 605 31.77 -38.89 47.08
CA ASN A 605 32.02 -38.53 48.51
C ASN A 605 32.69 -39.67 49.30
N PRO A 606 33.84 -40.17 48.82
CA PRO A 606 34.49 -41.36 49.44
C PRO A 606 35.20 -40.99 50.71
N SER A 607 35.43 -41.98 51.58
CA SER A 607 36.36 -41.88 52.74
C SER A 607 37.77 -42.25 52.35
N LEU A 608 37.95 -43.16 51.39
CA LEU A 608 39.23 -43.64 50.91
C LEU A 608 39.26 -43.71 49.36
N ILE A 609 40.36 -43.15 48.77
CA ILE A 609 40.67 -43.33 47.35
C ILE A 609 41.99 -44.06 47.26
N THR A 610 42.09 -45.13 46.47
CA THR A 610 43.36 -45.86 46.25
C THR A 610 43.77 -45.72 44.79
N ILE A 611 45.03 -45.35 44.56
CA ILE A 611 45.65 -45.26 43.23
C ILE A 611 46.88 -46.14 43.25
N ASP A 612 46.89 -47.15 42.37
CA ASP A 612 47.95 -48.15 42.35
C ASP A 612 48.46 -48.39 40.94
N PHE A 613 49.73 -48.31 40.70
CA PHE A 613 50.41 -48.63 39.46
C PHE A 613 51.16 -49.93 39.56
N LYS A 614 50.87 -50.86 38.59
CA LYS A 614 51.58 -52.19 38.50
C LYS A 614 52.11 -52.37 37.09
N LYS A 615 53.25 -53.00 36.98
CA LYS A 615 53.83 -53.45 35.72
C LYS A 615 53.38 -54.88 35.47
N ILE A 616 52.89 -55.14 34.25
CA ILE A 616 52.53 -56.43 33.70
C ILE A 616 53.65 -56.80 32.71
N ASN A 617 54.31 -57.96 32.87
CA ASN A 617 55.48 -58.27 32.06
C ASN A 617 55.19 -59.10 30.80
N GLN A 618 53.98 -59.62 30.66
CA GLN A 618 53.55 -60.31 29.42
C GLN A 618 52.01 -60.05 29.17
N PRO A 619 51.61 -59.19 28.16
CA PRO A 619 52.46 -58.26 27.41
C PRO A 619 52.94 -57.10 28.29
N ASP A 620 54.03 -56.42 27.87
CA ASP A 620 54.66 -55.33 28.64
C ASP A 620 53.71 -54.11 28.70
N ARG A 621 52.97 -54.00 29.82
CA ARG A 621 51.93 -52.97 30.05
C ARG A 621 52.02 -52.35 31.42
N ILE A 622 51.50 -51.14 31.53
CA ILE A 622 51.21 -50.47 32.80
C ILE A 622 49.76 -50.69 33.12
N GLN A 623 49.46 -51.16 34.28
CA GLN A 623 48.08 -51.24 34.81
C GLN A 623 47.97 -50.21 35.94
N LEU A 624 46.97 -49.28 35.73
CA LEU A 624 46.58 -48.27 36.71
C LEU A 624 45.21 -48.68 37.30
N PHE A 625 45.20 -48.86 38.61
CA PHE A 625 43.99 -49.05 39.40
C PHE A 625 43.62 -47.75 40.11
N ILE A 626 42.40 -47.32 40.02
CA ILE A 626 41.86 -46.24 40.80
C ILE A 626 40.53 -46.72 41.41
N THR A 627 40.47 -46.76 42.73
CA THR A 627 39.26 -47.18 43.44
C THR A 627 38.88 -46.20 44.50
N ASP A 628 37.53 -45.99 44.62
CA ASP A 628 36.92 -45.24 45.71
C ASP A 628 35.87 -46.09 46.44
N ASP A 629 35.63 -45.83 47.70
CA ASP A 629 34.65 -46.44 48.57
C ASP A 629 33.36 -45.60 48.67
N GLY A 630 33.11 -44.72 47.68
CA GLY A 630 32.00 -43.81 47.70
C GLY A 630 30.66 -44.42 47.30
N VAL A 631 29.69 -43.57 46.98
CA VAL A 631 28.29 -44.02 46.73
C VAL A 631 28.09 -44.88 45.49
N GLY A 632 29.08 -44.93 44.59
CA GLY A 632 28.96 -45.67 43.33
C GLY A 632 27.76 -45.25 42.48
N PHE A 633 27.53 -45.94 41.35
CA PHE A 633 26.39 -45.63 40.46
C PHE A 633 26.04 -46.86 39.58
N ASN A 634 24.83 -46.79 38.94
CA ASN A 634 24.39 -47.83 38.02
C ASN A 634 24.86 -47.55 36.61
N LEU A 635 25.86 -48.23 36.10
CA LEU A 635 26.47 -48.05 34.78
C LEU A 635 25.50 -48.14 33.62
N LYS A 636 24.42 -48.91 33.76
CA LYS A 636 23.39 -49.12 32.69
C LYS A 636 22.35 -48.03 32.64
N ARG A 637 22.16 -47.26 33.73
CA ARG A 637 21.11 -46.20 33.82
C ARG A 637 21.63 -44.78 33.68
N VAL A 638 22.92 -44.58 33.88
CA VAL A 638 23.53 -43.26 33.78
C VAL A 638 24.16 -43.08 32.41
N LYS A 639 23.73 -42.06 31.63
CA LYS A 639 24.49 -41.68 30.45
C LYS A 639 25.89 -41.28 30.88
N LYS A 640 26.91 -41.92 30.26
CA LYS A 640 28.32 -41.56 30.56
C LYS A 640 28.48 -40.05 30.52
N GLY A 641 28.73 -39.43 31.66
CA GLY A 641 29.08 -38.00 31.77
C GLY A 641 30.39 -37.70 31.06
N ILE A 642 30.64 -36.41 30.80
CA ILE A 642 31.84 -35.93 30.09
C ILE A 642 33.12 -36.47 30.73
N GLY A 643 33.19 -36.58 32.06
CA GLY A 643 34.36 -37.09 32.76
C GLY A 643 34.69 -38.54 32.42
N LEU A 644 33.70 -39.45 32.44
CA LEU A 644 33.95 -40.85 32.08
C LEU A 644 34.24 -41.01 30.58
N GLN A 645 33.64 -40.19 29.72
CA GLN A 645 34.00 -40.14 28.30
C GLN A 645 35.44 -39.69 28.08
N ASN A 646 35.91 -38.73 28.86
CA ASN A 646 37.31 -38.25 28.83
C ASN A 646 38.26 -39.35 29.25
N ILE A 647 37.96 -40.09 30.31
CA ILE A 647 38.78 -41.21 30.76
C ILE A 647 38.86 -42.29 29.66
N GLU A 648 37.72 -42.66 29.08
CA GLU A 648 37.66 -43.65 27.99
C GLU A 648 38.44 -43.14 26.75
N PHE A 649 38.24 -41.90 26.33
CA PHE A 649 38.97 -41.32 25.22
C PHE A 649 40.48 -41.33 25.44
N ARG A 650 40.97 -40.87 26.63
CA ARG A 650 42.38 -40.82 26.95
C ARG A 650 43.02 -42.20 27.06
N THR A 651 42.27 -43.18 27.53
CA THR A 651 42.74 -44.57 27.55
C THR A 651 42.93 -45.08 26.11
N LYS A 652 42.01 -44.77 25.19
CA LYS A 652 42.11 -45.15 23.76
C LYS A 652 43.29 -44.44 23.06
N GLU A 653 43.53 -43.17 23.36
CA GLU A 653 44.67 -42.42 22.84
C GLU A 653 46.02 -43.10 23.22
N CYS A 654 46.07 -43.80 24.34
CA CYS A 654 47.24 -44.59 24.75
C CYS A 654 47.21 -46.02 24.22
N ASN A 655 46.35 -46.37 23.26
CA ASN A 655 46.14 -47.74 22.83
C ASN A 655 45.85 -48.73 24.01
N GLY A 656 45.20 -48.20 25.05
CA GLY A 656 44.91 -48.93 26.28
C GLY A 656 43.48 -49.44 26.35
N THR A 657 43.21 -50.25 27.38
CA THR A 657 41.88 -50.75 27.72
C THR A 657 41.40 -50.20 29.05
N LEU A 658 40.12 -49.89 29.16
CA LEU A 658 39.44 -49.41 30.36
C LEU A 658 38.36 -50.37 30.81
N GLU A 659 38.41 -50.84 32.02
CA GLU A 659 37.32 -51.55 32.72
C GLU A 659 36.79 -50.66 33.85
N ILE A 660 35.47 -50.56 33.95
CA ILE A 660 34.79 -49.79 35.02
C ILE A 660 33.89 -50.74 35.80
N LYS A 661 34.13 -50.91 37.08
CA LYS A 661 33.28 -51.68 38.00
C LYS A 661 32.70 -50.71 39.03
N THR A 662 31.37 -50.61 39.08
CA THR A 662 30.69 -49.74 40.04
C THR A 662 29.27 -50.27 40.30
N LYS A 663 28.81 -50.14 41.53
CA LYS A 663 27.43 -50.38 41.94
C LYS A 663 27.02 -49.35 43.00
N PRO A 664 25.73 -49.00 43.06
CA PRO A 664 25.24 -48.13 44.12
C PRO A 664 25.61 -48.67 45.53
N GLY A 665 26.29 -47.85 46.33
CA GLY A 665 26.75 -48.21 47.68
C GLY A 665 28.05 -49.02 47.77
N GLU A 666 28.68 -49.41 46.64
CA GLU A 666 29.89 -50.23 46.63
C GLU A 666 31.10 -49.45 46.07
N GLY A 667 30.99 -48.17 45.84
CA GLY A 667 32.08 -47.33 45.27
C GLY A 667 32.32 -47.56 43.78
N THR A 668 33.47 -47.06 43.27
CA THR A 668 33.86 -47.17 41.87
C THR A 668 35.30 -47.69 41.76
N ALA A 669 35.54 -48.63 40.86
CA ALA A 669 36.85 -49.15 40.49
C ALA A 669 37.08 -48.95 38.97
N LEU A 670 38.16 -48.27 38.64
CA LEU A 670 38.68 -48.06 37.28
C LEU A 670 39.96 -48.87 37.13
N THR A 671 40.01 -49.72 36.14
CA THR A 671 41.21 -50.47 35.74
C THR A 671 41.62 -50.04 34.35
N ILE A 672 42.77 -49.44 34.21
CA ILE A 672 43.31 -48.91 32.94
C ILE A 672 44.63 -49.68 32.65
N GLU A 673 44.71 -50.29 31.48
CA GLU A 673 45.89 -50.94 30.97
C GLU A 673 46.45 -50.21 29.76
N VAL A 674 47.67 -49.80 29.72
CA VAL A 674 48.31 -49.13 28.59
C VAL A 674 49.62 -49.81 28.22
N PRO A 675 49.98 -49.98 26.94
CA PRO A 675 51.26 -50.56 26.54
C PRO A 675 52.44 -49.62 26.89
N ILE A 676 53.60 -50.16 27.25
CA ILE A 676 54.80 -49.38 27.62
C ILE A 676 55.49 -48.82 26.38
N SER A 677 55.50 -49.54 25.28
CA SER A 677 56.04 -49.10 23.99
C SER A 677 54.94 -48.70 23.03
N ALA A 678 54.97 -47.47 22.43
CA ALA A 678 54.22 -47.15 21.28
C ALA A 678 54.75 -47.95 20.08
N THR A 679 53.91 -48.82 19.49
CA THR A 679 54.19 -49.38 18.17
C THR A 679 53.98 -48.38 17.11
#